data_bdb5feb8b26d5f1798f0c58118fdcb2b
#
_entry.id   bdb5feb8b26d5f1798f0c58118fdcb2b
#
_cell.length_a   1.000
_cell.length_b   1.000
_cell.length_c   1.000
_cell.angle_alpha   90.00
_cell.angle_beta   90.00
_cell.angle_gamma   90.00
#
_symmetry.space_group_name_H-M   'P 1'
#
loop_
_entity.id
_entity.type
_entity.pdbx_description
1 polymer ?
#
loop_
_entity_poly.entity_id
_entity_poly.type
_entity_poly.pdbx_seq_one_letter_code
_entity_poly.pdbx_strand_id
1 'polypeptide(L)'
;MCKHVSHVYEFGPFRLDAAERLLTRDGAPVPLTPKVFETLLMLVENGGRVVRKDELMSLLWPDSFVEESSLTQNISLLRKALTDGVAGRQYIETVPKLGYRFLPQVRAVCEEGGEAGAGRPTAADGADIAEGARQHAAALALTRLPEAGRARRRLAHHYLLAACALLAAAAAGVYLWRARGPEGERGISGVRSVAVLPFKTLGGEGESELLGLGMADALILKLGSLERPRVLPTSSIFKYTGREGDALSAGRELGVDAVLDGTVQRAGERVRVTARLIRLGDGRTLWAGTFDRPYDDIFALQDSISEQLAASLVPQVCGGGARGLPPRQLTRSTEAYESYLLGLNFWNRRTVDGLTKAIHYLRDAIEKDPDFAVAHAVLADCYYLNAIRGYNILPAAASLAQARASAARALELDGGAAEAHTVMAGLKTFEHDYEAAARSYERALELNPNFATGRVRFGHFQFAQGRLGEALQEMRRAHELDPLSPTTNGALSYMLLMSRDNGEALKYARRAHELEPGAFEHQTTLGEAYIANGMFDEGIEVFRRQAAHDASLSRQFLIYAYLAAGRREEGRAMLDDFLRSPDSARAPRYNLAIFYAQLGERDRAFEWMGEVHPNPYNLSMLKFDPQLDGLRADPRFGATLRRLEERARRDAPHAIRNQ
;
A
#
# COMPACT_ATOMS: atom_id res chain seq x y z
N MET A 1 39.81 12.02 13.38
CA MET A 1 39.35 13.28 12.75
C MET A 1 39.36 13.07 11.26
N CYS A 2 38.26 12.61 10.69
CA CYS A 2 38.07 12.49 9.23
C CYS A 2 37.46 13.80 8.74
N LYS A 3 38.19 14.54 7.91
CA LYS A 3 37.68 15.72 7.21
C LYS A 3 36.60 15.26 6.22
N HIS A 4 35.37 15.75 6.35
CA HIS A 4 34.35 15.68 5.30
C HIS A 4 34.81 16.60 4.15
N VAL A 5 35.33 16.02 3.09
CA VAL A 5 35.51 16.69 1.82
C VAL A 5 34.18 16.61 1.09
N SER A 6 33.45 17.69 0.94
CA SER A 6 32.27 17.75 0.10
C SER A 6 32.71 17.74 -1.37
N HIS A 7 32.37 16.70 -2.07
CA HIS A 7 32.70 16.55 -3.49
C HIS A 7 31.56 17.13 -4.35
N VAL A 8 31.82 18.29 -4.95
CA VAL A 8 30.96 18.92 -5.95
C VAL A 8 31.59 18.72 -7.32
N TYR A 9 30.83 18.23 -8.28
CA TYR A 9 31.29 17.97 -9.65
C TYR A 9 30.56 18.89 -10.64
N GLU A 10 31.31 19.52 -11.56
CA GLU A 10 30.77 20.35 -12.64
C GLU A 10 31.08 19.73 -14.01
N PHE A 11 30.04 19.66 -14.86
CA PHE A 11 30.16 19.16 -16.23
C PHE A 11 29.12 19.79 -17.16
N GLY A 12 29.57 20.54 -18.15
CA GLY A 12 28.67 21.34 -19.01
C GLY A 12 27.85 22.35 -18.19
N PRO A 13 26.51 22.41 -18.37
CA PRO A 13 25.65 23.29 -17.58
C PRO A 13 25.23 22.69 -16.22
N PHE A 14 25.73 21.50 -15.89
CA PHE A 14 25.31 20.75 -14.69
C PHE A 14 26.32 20.87 -13.55
N ARG A 15 25.76 20.97 -12.34
CA ARG A 15 26.50 20.88 -11.07
C ARG A 15 25.88 19.79 -10.21
N LEU A 16 26.68 18.80 -9.83
CA LEU A 16 26.30 17.64 -9.02
C LEU A 16 26.94 17.79 -7.64
N ASP A 17 26.11 17.92 -6.62
CA ASP A 17 26.52 17.94 -5.22
C ASP A 17 26.29 16.56 -4.60
N ALA A 18 27.37 15.87 -4.26
CA ALA A 18 27.29 14.51 -3.70
C ALA A 18 26.80 14.51 -2.24
N ALA A 19 27.06 15.56 -1.47
CA ALA A 19 26.65 15.68 -0.07
C ALA A 19 25.14 15.97 0.05
N GLU A 20 24.67 16.96 -0.71
CA GLU A 20 23.25 17.34 -0.74
C GLU A 20 22.41 16.44 -1.65
N ARG A 21 23.03 15.50 -2.38
CA ARG A 21 22.38 14.61 -3.35
C ARG A 21 21.55 15.39 -4.38
N LEU A 22 22.08 16.50 -4.84
CA LEU A 22 21.41 17.45 -5.72
C LEU A 22 22.11 17.58 -7.06
N LEU A 23 21.36 17.46 -8.14
CA LEU A 23 21.78 17.85 -9.49
C LEU A 23 21.11 19.18 -9.83
N THR A 24 21.89 20.16 -10.27
CA THR A 24 21.36 21.43 -10.80
C THR A 24 21.82 21.63 -12.23
N ARG A 25 21.02 22.32 -13.03
CA ARG A 25 21.34 22.78 -14.38
C ARG A 25 21.14 24.29 -14.44
N ASP A 26 22.17 25.04 -14.74
CA ASP A 26 22.15 26.50 -14.76
C ASP A 26 21.55 27.10 -13.46
N GLY A 27 21.80 26.45 -12.32
CA GLY A 27 21.29 26.82 -11.00
C GLY A 27 19.87 26.29 -10.68
N ALA A 28 19.13 25.74 -11.63
CA ALA A 28 17.82 25.14 -11.39
C ALA A 28 17.92 23.65 -11.03
N PRO A 29 17.17 23.14 -10.03
CA PRO A 29 17.25 21.75 -9.63
C PRO A 29 16.65 20.81 -10.70
N VAL A 30 17.38 19.71 -10.97
CA VAL A 30 16.92 18.62 -11.87
C VAL A 30 16.54 17.43 -10.99
N PRO A 31 15.24 17.06 -10.92
CA PRO A 31 14.80 15.99 -10.04
C PRO A 31 15.29 14.61 -10.54
N LEU A 32 16.00 13.88 -9.69
CA LEU A 32 16.43 12.51 -9.92
C LEU A 32 15.98 11.61 -8.77
N THR A 33 15.59 10.38 -9.08
CA THR A 33 15.35 9.38 -8.02
C THR A 33 16.68 8.96 -7.38
N PRO A 34 16.68 8.47 -6.13
CA PRO A 34 17.92 8.12 -5.41
C PRO A 34 18.85 7.19 -6.20
N LYS A 35 18.33 6.13 -6.84
CA LYS A 35 19.14 5.18 -7.62
C LYS A 35 19.66 5.75 -8.93
N VAL A 36 18.90 6.65 -9.55
CA VAL A 36 19.33 7.36 -10.77
C VAL A 36 20.44 8.36 -10.40
N PHE A 37 20.33 9.05 -9.27
CA PHE A 37 21.37 9.93 -8.76
C PHE A 37 22.68 9.17 -8.46
N GLU A 38 22.60 8.04 -7.74
CA GLU A 38 23.73 7.17 -7.43
C GLU A 38 24.40 6.66 -8.71
N THR A 39 23.60 6.27 -9.70
CA THR A 39 24.14 5.86 -11.02
C THR A 39 24.91 6.99 -11.70
N LEU A 40 24.38 8.22 -11.65
CA LEU A 40 25.06 9.40 -12.20
C LEU A 40 26.35 9.70 -11.46
N LEU A 41 26.34 9.70 -10.13
CA LEU A 41 27.52 9.98 -9.30
C LEU A 41 28.64 9.01 -9.63
N MET A 42 28.37 7.71 -9.70
CA MET A 42 29.38 6.71 -10.05
C MET A 42 29.94 6.90 -11.47
N LEU A 43 29.10 7.29 -12.42
CA LEU A 43 29.58 7.57 -13.79
C LEU A 43 30.42 8.85 -13.85
N VAL A 44 30.09 9.88 -13.08
CA VAL A 44 30.79 11.15 -13.00
C VAL A 44 32.15 10.97 -12.30
N GLU A 45 32.19 10.23 -11.19
CA GLU A 45 33.45 9.91 -10.46
C GLU A 45 34.42 9.09 -11.32
N ASN A 46 33.91 8.30 -12.25
CA ASN A 46 34.70 7.53 -13.21
C ASN A 46 34.73 8.18 -14.60
N GLY A 47 34.64 9.51 -14.68
CA GLY A 47 34.58 10.25 -15.93
C GLY A 47 35.63 9.83 -16.96
N GLY A 48 35.21 9.56 -18.21
CA GLY A 48 36.06 9.09 -19.31
C GLY A 48 36.38 7.59 -19.28
N ARG A 49 36.21 6.87 -18.15
CA ARG A 49 36.44 5.42 -18.05
C ARG A 49 35.14 4.66 -18.37
N VAL A 50 35.26 3.46 -18.91
CA VAL A 50 34.13 2.54 -19.03
C VAL A 50 33.87 1.87 -17.67
N VAL A 51 32.72 2.09 -17.08
CA VAL A 51 32.27 1.37 -15.88
C VAL A 51 31.47 0.16 -16.35
N ARG A 52 31.86 -1.03 -15.88
CA ARG A 52 31.25 -2.28 -16.31
C ARG A 52 29.83 -2.43 -15.73
N LYS A 53 28.96 -3.18 -16.43
CA LYS A 53 27.58 -3.39 -15.97
C LYS A 53 27.52 -4.14 -14.64
N ASP A 54 28.32 -5.20 -14.51
CA ASP A 54 28.45 -5.98 -13.28
C ASP A 54 28.98 -5.14 -12.11
N GLU A 55 29.93 -4.23 -12.36
CA GLU A 55 30.45 -3.28 -11.38
C GLU A 55 29.35 -2.29 -10.92
N LEU A 56 28.60 -1.70 -11.85
CA LEU A 56 27.46 -0.82 -11.53
C LEU A 56 26.36 -1.57 -10.77
N MET A 57 26.03 -2.78 -11.19
CA MET A 57 25.01 -3.59 -10.52
C MET A 57 25.41 -3.94 -9.09
N SER A 58 26.65 -4.38 -8.85
CA SER A 58 27.11 -4.75 -7.52
C SER A 58 27.21 -3.56 -6.55
N LEU A 59 27.56 -2.37 -7.05
CA LEU A 59 27.70 -1.18 -6.23
C LEU A 59 26.34 -0.46 -5.98
N LEU A 60 25.45 -0.46 -6.97
CA LEU A 60 24.14 0.15 -6.83
C LEU A 60 23.15 -0.73 -6.04
N TRP A 61 23.28 -2.04 -6.12
CA TRP A 61 22.39 -3.01 -5.47
C TRP A 61 23.19 -4.15 -4.78
N PRO A 62 24.02 -3.83 -3.76
CA PRO A 62 24.90 -4.84 -3.15
C PRO A 62 24.14 -6.00 -2.48
N ASP A 63 22.91 -5.73 -1.99
CA ASP A 63 22.13 -6.68 -1.20
C ASP A 63 20.85 -7.14 -1.93
N SER A 64 20.73 -6.90 -3.26
CA SER A 64 19.51 -7.19 -4.00
C SER A 64 19.82 -7.81 -5.35
N PHE A 65 19.15 -8.93 -5.65
CA PHE A 65 19.20 -9.51 -6.99
C PHE A 65 18.29 -8.69 -7.92
N VAL A 66 18.88 -7.81 -8.71
CA VAL A 66 18.19 -6.90 -9.63
C VAL A 66 18.59 -7.26 -11.07
N GLU A 67 17.61 -7.28 -11.98
CA GLU A 67 17.89 -7.53 -13.38
C GLU A 67 18.63 -6.36 -14.05
N GLU A 68 19.44 -6.64 -15.07
CA GLU A 68 20.17 -5.65 -15.86
C GLU A 68 19.26 -4.60 -16.53
N SER A 69 17.98 -4.92 -16.70
CA SER A 69 16.92 -4.02 -17.15
C SER A 69 16.78 -2.77 -16.28
N SER A 70 16.95 -2.88 -14.96
CA SER A 70 16.88 -1.74 -14.01
C SER A 70 18.02 -0.74 -14.21
N LEU A 71 19.24 -1.23 -14.48
CA LEU A 71 20.36 -0.37 -14.81
C LEU A 71 20.12 0.32 -16.16
N THR A 72 19.60 -0.40 -17.14
CA THR A 72 19.26 0.16 -18.45
C THR A 72 18.22 1.27 -18.35
N GLN A 73 17.22 1.10 -17.47
CA GLN A 73 16.21 2.11 -17.18
C GLN A 73 16.82 3.36 -16.52
N ASN A 74 17.71 3.21 -15.53
CA ASN A 74 18.42 4.34 -14.91
C ASN A 74 19.22 5.13 -15.95
N ILE A 75 19.92 4.46 -16.84
CA ILE A 75 20.67 5.10 -17.93
C ILE A 75 19.75 5.85 -18.89
N SER A 76 18.58 5.30 -19.19
CA SER A 76 17.59 5.97 -20.06
C SER A 76 17.06 7.25 -19.41
N LEU A 77 16.74 7.19 -18.10
CA LEU A 77 16.29 8.35 -17.33
C LEU A 77 17.38 9.42 -17.23
N LEU A 78 18.63 9.02 -17.02
CA LEU A 78 19.79 9.94 -17.01
C LEU A 78 19.98 10.64 -18.35
N ARG A 79 19.90 9.90 -19.47
CA ARG A 79 19.99 10.50 -20.81
C ARG A 79 18.91 11.55 -21.03
N LYS A 80 17.68 11.28 -20.58
CA LYS A 80 16.57 12.23 -20.65
C LYS A 80 16.80 13.45 -19.76
N ALA A 81 17.27 13.26 -18.52
CA ALA A 81 17.53 14.34 -17.57
C ALA A 81 18.71 15.24 -17.98
N LEU A 82 19.74 14.66 -18.62
CA LEU A 82 20.92 15.37 -19.08
C LEU A 82 20.79 15.95 -20.50
N THR A 83 19.60 15.93 -21.10
CA THR A 83 19.35 16.57 -22.41
C THR A 83 19.36 18.08 -22.22
N ASP A 84 20.31 18.79 -22.84
CA ASP A 84 20.52 20.22 -22.67
C ASP A 84 19.84 21.10 -23.75
N GLY A 85 18.94 20.53 -24.53
CA GLY A 85 18.24 21.26 -25.59
C GLY A 85 19.11 21.55 -26.84
N VAL A 86 20.40 21.21 -26.78
CA VAL A 86 21.29 21.26 -27.96
C VAL A 86 21.24 19.90 -28.64
N ALA A 87 20.67 19.85 -29.83
CA ALA A 87 20.55 18.61 -30.59
C ALA A 87 21.93 17.98 -30.84
N GLY A 88 22.15 16.77 -30.27
CA GLY A 88 23.31 15.95 -30.58
C GLY A 88 24.36 15.78 -29.46
N ARG A 89 24.21 16.39 -28.27
CA ARG A 89 25.21 16.20 -27.22
C ARG A 89 24.86 14.99 -26.34
N GLN A 90 25.65 13.94 -26.47
CA GLN A 90 25.51 12.71 -25.70
C GLN A 90 26.41 12.74 -24.47
N TYR A 91 25.83 12.61 -23.26
CA TYR A 91 26.56 12.59 -21.98
C TYR A 91 26.99 11.18 -21.56
N ILE A 92 26.20 10.15 -21.91
CA ILE A 92 26.45 8.75 -21.54
C ILE A 92 26.49 7.88 -22.78
N GLU A 93 27.64 7.31 -23.06
CA GLU A 93 27.85 6.34 -24.14
C GLU A 93 27.60 4.90 -23.66
N THR A 94 26.94 4.09 -24.47
CA THR A 94 26.89 2.63 -24.27
C THR A 94 28.04 1.97 -24.98
N VAL A 95 28.90 1.25 -24.26
CA VAL A 95 29.94 0.41 -24.82
C VAL A 95 29.41 -1.03 -24.92
N PRO A 96 29.09 -1.56 -26.12
CA PRO A 96 28.44 -2.85 -26.29
C PRO A 96 29.16 -3.97 -25.53
N LYS A 97 28.39 -4.81 -24.80
CA LYS A 97 28.86 -5.95 -24.00
C LYS A 97 29.75 -5.61 -22.79
N LEU A 98 30.13 -4.36 -22.59
CA LEU A 98 31.02 -3.93 -21.52
C LEU A 98 30.29 -3.10 -20.43
N GLY A 99 29.71 -1.97 -20.79
CA GLY A 99 29.15 -1.07 -19.81
C GLY A 99 28.81 0.30 -20.35
N TYR A 100 29.00 1.32 -19.51
CA TYR A 100 28.68 2.71 -19.81
C TYR A 100 29.89 3.62 -19.55
N ARG A 101 30.00 4.69 -20.33
CA ARG A 101 31.05 5.71 -20.21
C ARG A 101 30.45 7.09 -20.12
N PHE A 102 30.93 7.91 -19.18
CA PHE A 102 30.56 9.32 -19.08
C PHE A 102 31.51 10.14 -19.97
N LEU A 103 30.95 10.85 -20.94
CA LEU A 103 31.75 11.53 -21.96
C LEU A 103 32.25 12.93 -21.62
N PRO A 104 31.49 13.76 -20.84
CA PRO A 104 31.92 15.11 -20.52
C PRO A 104 33.17 15.14 -19.65
N GLN A 105 33.96 16.21 -19.81
CA GLN A 105 35.02 16.52 -18.84
C GLN A 105 34.38 16.95 -17.52
N VAL A 106 34.77 16.30 -16.43
CA VAL A 106 34.28 16.53 -15.08
C VAL A 106 35.34 17.33 -14.33
N ARG A 107 34.92 18.44 -13.70
CA ARG A 107 35.74 19.25 -12.81
C ARG A 107 35.26 19.05 -11.37
N ALA A 108 36.11 18.52 -10.51
CA ALA A 108 35.84 18.48 -9.08
C ALA A 108 36.13 19.84 -8.45
N VAL A 109 35.19 20.39 -7.72
CA VAL A 109 35.31 21.67 -7.00
C VAL A 109 35.37 21.35 -5.51
N CYS A 110 36.50 21.63 -4.87
CA CYS A 110 36.62 21.55 -3.40
C CYS A 110 36.25 22.91 -2.82
N GLU A 111 35.18 23.03 -2.07
CA GLU A 111 34.90 24.24 -1.29
C GLU A 111 35.63 24.12 0.05
N GLU A 112 36.74 24.85 0.22
CA GLU A 112 37.32 25.10 1.52
C GLU A 112 36.46 26.13 2.25
N GLY A 113 35.95 25.77 3.43
CA GLY A 113 35.19 26.64 4.31
C GLY A 113 36.07 27.84 4.76
N GLY A 114 35.70 29.04 4.37
CA GLY A 114 36.32 30.29 4.75
C GLY A 114 35.30 31.28 5.28
N GLU A 115 35.60 31.77 6.46
CA GLU A 115 34.87 32.72 7.28
C GLU A 115 34.68 34.11 6.64
N ALA A 116 33.71 34.82 7.20
CA ALA A 116 33.28 36.17 6.92
C ALA A 116 34.41 37.22 6.86
N GLY A 117 34.32 38.12 5.89
CA GLY A 117 35.07 39.36 5.83
C GLY A 117 34.26 40.45 5.13
N ALA A 118 33.85 41.44 5.91
CA ALA A 118 33.17 42.62 5.46
C ALA A 118 34.10 43.53 4.61
N GLY A 119 33.59 44.08 3.53
CA GLY A 119 34.27 45.08 2.74
C GLY A 119 33.33 45.79 1.76
N ARG A 120 32.93 46.99 2.14
CA ARG A 120 32.30 47.99 1.27
C ARG A 120 33.35 48.63 0.36
N PRO A 121 33.02 48.99 -0.87
CA PRO A 121 33.38 50.32 -1.38
C PRO A 121 32.23 51.04 -2.07
N THR A 122 32.09 52.25 -1.68
CA THR A 122 31.90 53.56 -2.28
C THR A 122 31.58 53.66 -3.79
N ALA A 123 30.45 54.33 -4.02
CA ALA A 123 30.09 55.42 -4.87
C ALA A 123 30.70 55.61 -6.29
N ALA A 124 29.88 55.84 -7.27
CA ALA A 124 29.71 57.09 -7.98
C ALA A 124 28.72 56.95 -9.16
N ASP A 125 27.89 57.99 -9.24
CA ASP A 125 27.31 58.72 -10.38
C ASP A 125 26.25 57.97 -11.26
N GLY A 126 25.19 58.58 -11.56
CA GLY A 126 24.66 59.95 -11.44
C GLY A 126 23.27 60.04 -12.08
N ALA A 127 22.59 61.04 -11.59
CA ALA A 127 21.60 61.88 -12.30
C ALA A 127 20.47 61.16 -13.06
N ASP A 128 19.26 61.58 -13.06
CA ASP A 128 18.48 62.75 -12.80
C ASP A 128 16.99 62.46 -12.96
N ILE A 129 16.19 63.23 -12.43
CA ILE A 129 14.98 64.03 -12.69
C ILE A 129 13.76 63.55 -11.86
N ALA A 130 13.48 64.32 -10.78
CA ALA A 130 12.49 65.41 -10.68
C ALA A 130 11.07 65.03 -11.15
N GLU A 131 9.99 65.33 -10.52
CA GLU A 131 9.45 66.53 -9.89
C GLU A 131 7.98 66.30 -9.56
N GLY A 132 7.48 67.00 -8.58
CA GLY A 132 6.05 67.28 -8.49
C GLY A 132 5.41 66.95 -7.15
N ALA A 133 5.51 67.78 -6.30
CA ALA A 133 4.82 69.02 -5.88
C ALA A 133 3.72 68.75 -4.88
N ARG A 134 3.97 69.28 -3.67
CA ARG A 134 3.30 70.43 -3.04
C ARG A 134 1.81 70.32 -2.72
N GLN A 135 1.59 70.48 -1.50
CA GLN A 135 0.86 71.53 -0.68
C GLN A 135 -0.33 70.89 0.03
N HIS A 136 -0.62 71.07 1.29
CA HIS A 136 -0.80 72.35 1.97
C HIS A 136 -0.67 72.22 3.49
N ALA A 137 -0.14 73.26 4.05
CA ALA A 137 -0.04 73.60 5.45
C ALA A 137 -1.40 74.14 6.00
N ALA A 138 -1.56 74.11 7.31
CA ALA A 138 -2.06 75.18 8.21
C ALA A 138 -2.05 74.61 9.64
N ALA A 139 -1.23 74.95 10.50
CA ALA A 139 -1.12 76.06 11.42
C ALA A 139 -2.40 76.31 12.28
N LEU A 140 -2.21 76.15 13.58
CA LEU A 140 -2.60 77.07 14.66
C LEU A 140 -2.16 76.50 16.00
N ALA A 141 -1.31 77.04 16.54
CA ALA A 141 -0.79 77.84 17.64
C ALA A 141 -1.54 77.71 18.99
N LEU A 142 -0.65 77.65 20.01
CA LEU A 142 -0.77 78.12 21.37
C LEU A 142 -1.63 77.35 22.39
N THR A 143 -0.97 76.78 23.40
CA THR A 143 -0.75 77.45 24.66
C THR A 143 0.16 76.64 25.61
N ARG A 144 1.08 77.30 26.24
CA ARG A 144 1.94 76.82 27.34
C ARG A 144 1.10 76.50 28.57
N LEU A 145 1.33 75.36 29.21
CA LEU A 145 1.13 75.08 30.66
C LEU A 145 2.11 73.97 31.12
N PRO A 146 2.38 73.83 32.41
CA PRO A 146 3.74 73.80 32.92
C PRO A 146 4.38 72.42 33.20
N GLU A 147 5.66 72.40 33.40
CA GLU A 147 6.62 71.30 33.51
C GLU A 147 6.49 70.36 34.73
N ALA A 148 5.31 70.02 35.24
CA ALA A 148 5.23 69.06 36.35
C ALA A 148 4.78 67.62 35.97
N GLY A 149 4.53 67.32 34.66
CA GLY A 149 4.00 66.04 34.21
C GLY A 149 5.03 65.07 33.59
N ARG A 150 6.23 65.49 33.26
CA ARG A 150 7.19 64.66 32.48
C ARG A 150 7.89 63.56 33.29
N ALA A 151 8.07 63.75 34.59
CA ALA A 151 8.73 62.76 35.46
C ALA A 151 7.80 61.56 35.73
N ARG A 152 6.50 61.80 35.97
CA ARG A 152 5.52 60.70 36.22
C ARG A 152 5.20 59.88 34.98
N ARG A 153 5.20 60.47 33.77
CA ARG A 153 4.96 59.71 32.53
C ARG A 153 6.17 58.83 32.14
N ARG A 154 7.40 59.25 32.45
CA ARG A 154 8.59 58.38 32.21
C ARG A 154 8.62 57.19 33.15
N LEU A 155 8.25 57.35 34.44
CA LEU A 155 8.12 56.22 35.37
C LEU A 155 7.00 55.27 34.91
N ALA A 156 5.82 55.77 34.53
CA ALA A 156 4.71 54.95 34.08
C ALA A 156 5.08 54.14 32.78
N HIS A 157 5.86 54.72 31.86
CA HIS A 157 6.33 53.98 30.70
C HIS A 157 7.34 52.90 31.05
N HIS A 158 8.22 53.13 32.02
CA HIS A 158 9.18 52.13 32.48
C HIS A 158 8.46 50.96 33.20
N TYR A 159 7.40 51.23 34.00
CA TYR A 159 6.60 50.18 34.62
C TYR A 159 5.74 49.42 33.58
N LEU A 160 5.26 50.12 32.53
CA LEU A 160 4.52 49.45 31.43
C LEU A 160 5.45 48.52 30.61
N LEU A 161 6.66 49.01 30.31
CA LEU A 161 7.68 48.19 29.60
C LEU A 161 8.16 47.03 30.46
N ALA A 162 8.33 47.22 31.77
CA ALA A 162 8.68 46.15 32.69
C ALA A 162 7.55 45.13 32.82
N ALA A 163 6.28 45.55 32.86
CA ALA A 163 5.12 44.68 32.90
C ALA A 163 4.97 43.86 31.57
N CYS A 164 5.18 44.52 30.42
CA CYS A 164 5.20 43.85 29.11
C CYS A 164 6.36 42.84 28.98
N ALA A 165 7.54 43.17 29.49
CA ALA A 165 8.69 42.25 29.53
C ALA A 165 8.44 41.06 30.45
N LEU A 166 7.80 41.27 31.60
CA LEU A 166 7.41 40.19 32.52
C LEU A 166 6.34 39.30 31.91
N LEU A 167 5.33 39.87 31.22
CA LEU A 167 4.32 39.12 30.50
C LEU A 167 4.89 38.32 29.33
N ALA A 168 5.85 38.94 28.58
CA ALA A 168 6.53 38.22 27.52
C ALA A 168 7.44 37.10 28.04
N ALA A 169 8.12 37.32 29.17
CA ALA A 169 8.92 36.29 29.86
C ALA A 169 8.03 35.18 30.45
N ALA A 170 6.87 35.51 30.99
CA ALA A 170 5.88 34.53 31.45
C ALA A 170 5.26 33.73 30.28
N ALA A 171 4.93 34.42 29.17
CA ALA A 171 4.44 33.76 27.96
C ALA A 171 5.50 32.86 27.33
N ALA A 172 6.76 33.31 27.27
CA ALA A 172 7.89 32.49 26.82
C ALA A 172 8.16 31.32 27.78
N GLY A 173 8.03 31.53 29.10
CA GLY A 173 8.11 30.49 30.13
C GLY A 173 7.01 29.42 29.96
N VAL A 174 5.76 29.85 29.73
CA VAL A 174 4.62 28.95 29.46
C VAL A 174 4.80 28.24 28.11
N TYR A 175 5.28 28.95 27.08
CA TYR A 175 5.58 28.36 25.77
C TYR A 175 6.72 27.33 25.87
N LEU A 176 7.82 27.66 26.56
CA LEU A 176 8.93 26.73 26.81
C LEU A 176 8.53 25.58 27.74
N TRP A 177 7.65 25.81 28.72
CA TRP A 177 7.10 24.77 29.58
C TRP A 177 6.15 23.85 28.79
N ARG A 178 5.30 24.39 27.90
CA ARG A 178 4.50 23.59 26.96
C ARG A 178 5.35 22.89 25.90
N ALA A 179 6.43 23.52 25.41
CA ALA A 179 7.37 22.91 24.48
C ALA A 179 8.26 21.85 25.15
N ARG A 180 8.53 22.00 26.44
CA ARG A 180 9.18 21.02 27.32
C ARG A 180 8.11 20.27 28.16
N GLY A 181 7.04 19.77 27.52
CA GLY A 181 6.11 18.88 28.22
C GLY A 181 6.89 17.80 28.99
N PRO A 182 6.40 17.32 30.13
CA PRO A 182 7.16 16.47 31.04
C PRO A 182 7.77 15.29 30.29
N GLU A 183 9.08 15.22 30.25
CA GLU A 183 9.87 14.14 29.63
C GLU A 183 9.63 12.78 30.31
N GLY A 184 8.76 12.72 31.33
CA GLY A 184 8.44 11.53 32.12
C GLY A 184 7.26 10.68 31.60
N GLU A 185 6.40 11.20 30.69
CA GLU A 185 5.20 10.47 30.25
C GLU A 185 5.10 10.21 28.72
N ARG A 186 6.20 10.35 27.98
CA ARG A 186 6.28 9.89 26.58
C ARG A 186 6.53 8.37 26.51
N GLY A 187 5.83 7.63 27.34
CA GLY A 187 5.66 6.20 27.23
C GLY A 187 5.07 5.83 25.84
N ILE A 188 4.39 4.74 25.76
CA ILE A 188 3.78 4.19 24.53
C ILE A 188 2.73 5.13 23.88
N SER A 189 2.38 6.28 24.49
CA SER A 189 1.46 7.29 23.96
C SER A 189 1.99 7.90 22.66
N GLY A 190 1.41 7.49 21.52
CA GLY A 190 1.80 7.94 20.20
C GLY A 190 2.00 6.81 19.18
N VAL A 191 2.01 5.55 19.62
CA VAL A 191 2.04 4.39 18.73
C VAL A 191 0.64 4.15 18.19
N ARG A 192 0.43 4.42 16.90
CA ARG A 192 -0.84 4.23 16.20
C ARG A 192 -0.87 2.96 15.36
N SER A 193 0.33 2.42 15.04
CA SER A 193 0.49 1.23 14.20
C SER A 193 1.66 0.38 14.67
N VAL A 194 1.47 -0.94 14.63
CA VAL A 194 2.44 -1.96 15.04
C VAL A 194 2.54 -3.05 13.99
N ALA A 195 3.77 -3.44 13.66
CA ALA A 195 4.03 -4.69 12.95
C ALA A 195 4.68 -5.70 13.93
N VAL A 196 4.18 -6.93 13.91
CA VAL A 196 4.79 -8.05 14.63
C VAL A 196 5.60 -8.84 13.63
N LEU A 197 6.92 -8.80 13.72
CA LEU A 197 7.80 -9.55 12.80
C LEU A 197 7.87 -11.03 13.18
N PRO A 198 8.14 -11.95 12.22
CA PRO A 198 8.45 -13.31 12.52
C PRO A 198 9.63 -13.37 13.50
N PHE A 199 9.46 -14.13 14.57
CA PHE A 199 10.50 -14.27 15.60
C PHE A 199 11.68 -15.04 15.03
N LYS A 200 12.89 -14.56 15.29
CA LYS A 200 14.11 -15.24 14.86
C LYS A 200 14.32 -16.50 15.70
N THR A 201 14.59 -17.60 15.05
CA THR A 201 14.81 -18.87 15.75
C THR A 201 16.30 -19.10 15.95
N LEU A 202 16.68 -19.46 17.19
CA LEU A 202 18.06 -19.74 17.54
C LEU A 202 18.25 -21.26 17.71
N GLY A 203 18.93 -21.90 16.74
CA GLY A 203 19.32 -23.30 16.82
C GLY A 203 18.40 -24.29 16.10
N GLY A 204 18.68 -24.63 14.83
CA GLY A 204 18.05 -25.66 14.01
C GLY A 204 17.46 -25.15 12.71
N GLU A 205 17.71 -25.89 11.60
CA GLU A 205 17.19 -25.58 10.28
C GLU A 205 15.73 -26.07 10.10
N GLY A 206 14.88 -25.27 9.47
CA GLY A 206 13.57 -25.68 8.93
C GLY A 206 12.37 -25.66 9.87
N GLU A 207 12.31 -26.51 10.89
CA GLU A 207 11.16 -26.57 11.83
C GLU A 207 11.03 -25.31 12.70
N SER A 208 12.13 -24.65 12.97
CA SER A 208 12.17 -23.46 13.80
C SER A 208 11.64 -22.19 13.13
N GLU A 209 11.71 -22.05 11.79
CA GLU A 209 11.18 -20.85 11.08
C GLU A 209 9.65 -20.76 11.18
N LEU A 210 8.96 -21.90 11.09
CA LEU A 210 7.51 -21.99 11.26
C LEU A 210 7.08 -21.58 12.67
N LEU A 211 7.87 -21.94 13.68
CA LEU A 211 7.61 -21.56 15.07
C LEU A 211 7.68 -20.04 15.26
N GLY A 212 8.68 -19.39 14.66
CA GLY A 212 8.83 -17.92 14.70
C GLY A 212 7.68 -17.19 14.01
N LEU A 213 7.24 -17.73 12.88
CA LEU A 213 6.06 -17.20 12.15
C LEU A 213 4.78 -17.42 12.95
N GLY A 214 4.60 -18.62 13.52
CA GLY A 214 3.42 -18.95 14.34
C GLY A 214 3.31 -18.07 15.58
N MET A 215 4.42 -17.75 16.23
CA MET A 215 4.42 -16.79 17.32
C MET A 215 3.92 -15.42 16.88
N ALA A 216 4.37 -14.92 15.73
CA ALA A 216 3.92 -13.65 15.20
C ALA A 216 2.43 -13.69 14.82
N ASP A 217 1.98 -14.76 14.14
CA ASP A 217 0.57 -14.93 13.73
C ASP A 217 -0.38 -14.95 14.94
N ALA A 218 -0.06 -15.72 15.97
CA ALA A 218 -0.87 -15.76 17.20
C ALA A 218 -0.97 -14.40 17.89
N LEU A 219 0.12 -13.64 17.93
CA LEU A 219 0.14 -12.28 18.48
C LEU A 219 -0.68 -11.31 17.62
N ILE A 220 -0.57 -11.39 16.28
CA ILE A 220 -1.35 -10.59 15.35
C ILE A 220 -2.84 -10.85 15.50
N LEU A 221 -3.26 -12.13 15.56
CA LEU A 221 -4.66 -12.50 15.73
C LEU A 221 -5.26 -11.94 17.02
N LYS A 222 -4.51 -12.01 18.12
CA LYS A 222 -4.95 -11.50 19.43
C LYS A 222 -4.96 -9.98 19.48
N LEU A 223 -3.88 -9.33 19.04
CA LEU A 223 -3.78 -7.87 19.03
C LEU A 223 -4.69 -7.24 17.98
N GLY A 224 -5.04 -7.95 16.91
CA GLY A 224 -5.92 -7.50 15.84
C GLY A 224 -7.34 -7.17 16.30
N SER A 225 -7.80 -7.76 17.42
CA SER A 225 -9.08 -7.45 18.05
C SER A 225 -9.10 -6.10 18.78
N LEU A 226 -7.94 -5.46 18.99
CA LEU A 226 -7.85 -4.14 19.58
C LEU A 226 -8.21 -3.07 18.53
N GLU A 227 -9.02 -2.08 18.91
CA GLU A 227 -9.30 -0.94 18.02
C GLU A 227 -8.03 -0.11 17.73
N ARG A 228 -7.15 -0.04 18.70
CA ARG A 228 -5.85 0.66 18.62
C ARG A 228 -4.81 -0.04 19.50
N PRO A 229 -3.55 -0.05 19.07
CA PRO A 229 -3.01 0.42 17.78
C PRO A 229 -3.47 -0.44 16.60
N ARG A 230 -3.36 0.09 15.38
CA ARG A 230 -3.49 -0.69 14.15
C ARG A 230 -2.40 -1.77 14.13
N VAL A 231 -2.77 -3.03 13.95
CA VAL A 231 -1.84 -4.16 13.85
C VAL A 231 -1.81 -4.63 12.40
N LEU A 232 -0.64 -4.70 11.79
CA LEU A 232 -0.50 -5.22 10.44
C LEU A 232 -0.80 -6.71 10.41
N PRO A 233 -1.47 -7.23 9.36
CA PRO A 233 -1.79 -8.64 9.24
C PRO A 233 -0.54 -9.49 8.93
N THR A 234 -0.67 -10.79 9.15
CA THR A 234 0.39 -11.78 8.90
C THR A 234 0.85 -11.77 7.44
N SER A 235 -0.03 -11.46 6.48
CA SER A 235 0.30 -11.30 5.06
C SER A 235 1.42 -10.28 4.81
N SER A 236 1.45 -9.19 5.56
CA SER A 236 2.45 -8.12 5.40
C SER A 236 3.84 -8.55 5.87
N ILE A 237 3.94 -9.56 6.73
CA ILE A 237 5.20 -9.93 7.39
C ILE A 237 5.85 -11.19 6.83
N PHE A 238 5.17 -11.96 5.98
CA PHE A 238 5.72 -13.22 5.42
C PHE A 238 7.08 -13.07 4.76
N LYS A 239 7.31 -11.97 4.05
CA LYS A 239 8.57 -11.71 3.35
C LYS A 239 9.78 -11.56 4.27
N TYR A 240 9.54 -11.40 5.57
CA TYR A 240 10.62 -11.30 6.58
C TYR A 240 10.92 -12.63 7.25
N THR A 241 10.19 -13.72 6.93
CA THR A 241 10.46 -15.06 7.45
C THR A 241 11.81 -15.54 6.94
N GLY A 242 12.67 -16.02 7.85
CA GLY A 242 14.01 -16.50 7.53
C GLY A 242 15.03 -15.44 7.08
N ARG A 243 14.65 -14.14 7.07
CA ARG A 243 15.58 -13.06 6.72
C ARG A 243 16.34 -12.54 7.94
N GLU A 244 17.65 -12.52 7.83
CA GLU A 244 18.51 -11.74 8.74
C GLU A 244 18.37 -10.26 8.35
N GLY A 245 17.56 -9.51 9.09
CA GLY A 245 17.33 -8.10 8.85
C GLY A 245 17.22 -7.32 10.16
N ASP A 246 17.45 -6.00 10.06
CA ASP A 246 17.19 -5.08 11.17
C ASP A 246 15.70 -4.81 11.29
N ALA A 247 15.15 -5.02 12.48
CA ALA A 247 13.73 -4.80 12.78
C ALA A 247 13.27 -3.37 12.50
N LEU A 248 14.15 -2.38 12.72
CA LEU A 248 13.84 -0.98 12.44
C LEU A 248 13.72 -0.71 10.93
N SER A 249 14.56 -1.38 10.13
CA SER A 249 14.48 -1.30 8.67
C SER A 249 13.18 -1.90 8.15
N ALA A 250 12.81 -3.10 8.64
CA ALA A 250 11.55 -3.74 8.31
C ALA A 250 10.35 -2.87 8.71
N GLY A 251 10.37 -2.28 9.89
CA GLY A 251 9.31 -1.39 10.37
C GLY A 251 9.15 -0.12 9.52
N ARG A 252 10.27 0.47 9.05
CA ARG A 252 10.23 1.63 8.12
C ARG A 252 9.64 1.25 6.77
N GLU A 253 10.01 0.09 6.23
CA GLU A 253 9.45 -0.44 4.99
C GLU A 253 7.94 -0.70 5.12
N LEU A 254 7.50 -1.21 6.28
CA LEU A 254 6.09 -1.45 6.61
C LEU A 254 5.31 -0.17 6.93
N GLY A 255 5.96 0.96 7.15
CA GLY A 255 5.33 2.25 7.45
C GLY A 255 4.57 2.27 8.78
N VAL A 256 5.10 1.60 9.80
CA VAL A 256 4.50 1.54 11.14
C VAL A 256 5.20 2.47 12.14
N ASP A 257 4.54 2.77 13.26
CA ASP A 257 5.12 3.59 14.33
C ASP A 257 6.02 2.77 15.27
N ALA A 258 5.72 1.48 15.43
CA ALA A 258 6.50 0.57 16.25
C ALA A 258 6.55 -0.84 15.65
N VAL A 259 7.59 -1.58 15.98
CA VAL A 259 7.79 -2.95 15.58
C VAL A 259 8.00 -3.83 16.80
N LEU A 260 7.30 -4.96 16.85
CA LEU A 260 7.55 -6.04 17.77
C LEU A 260 8.47 -7.06 17.09
N ASP A 261 9.65 -7.25 17.61
CA ASP A 261 10.57 -8.32 17.22
C ASP A 261 10.94 -9.21 18.40
N GLY A 262 11.54 -10.35 18.11
CA GLY A 262 11.95 -11.26 19.16
C GLY A 262 12.73 -12.45 18.64
N THR A 263 13.10 -13.32 19.58
CA THR A 263 13.78 -14.59 19.31
C THR A 263 13.04 -15.73 20.00
N VAL A 264 13.03 -16.89 19.36
CA VAL A 264 12.55 -18.15 19.93
C VAL A 264 13.73 -19.13 19.96
N GLN A 265 14.00 -19.70 21.12
CA GLN A 265 15.03 -20.68 21.30
C GLN A 265 14.40 -21.93 21.93
N ARG A 266 14.44 -23.06 21.23
CA ARG A 266 14.05 -24.35 21.77
C ARG A 266 15.29 -25.08 22.29
N ALA A 267 15.23 -25.59 23.52
CA ALA A 267 16.26 -26.37 24.14
C ALA A 267 15.61 -27.63 24.78
N GLY A 268 15.55 -28.72 24.01
CA GLY A 268 14.81 -29.92 24.38
C GLY A 268 13.33 -29.68 24.58
N GLU A 269 12.82 -29.93 25.78
CA GLU A 269 11.41 -29.75 26.14
C GLU A 269 11.07 -28.32 26.60
N ARG A 270 12.00 -27.38 26.54
CA ARG A 270 11.75 -25.97 26.93
C ARG A 270 11.88 -25.02 25.75
N VAL A 271 11.07 -24.00 25.79
CA VAL A 271 11.14 -22.88 24.84
C VAL A 271 11.34 -21.58 25.59
N ARG A 272 12.33 -20.82 25.16
CA ARG A 272 12.59 -19.47 25.63
C ARG A 272 12.25 -18.48 24.52
N VAL A 273 11.41 -17.51 24.85
CA VAL A 273 11.03 -16.42 23.93
C VAL A 273 11.46 -15.09 24.53
N THR A 274 12.18 -14.31 23.76
CA THR A 274 12.40 -12.89 24.07
C THR A 274 11.63 -12.06 23.07
N ALA A 275 10.94 -11.02 23.53
CA ALA A 275 10.19 -10.13 22.69
C ALA A 275 10.42 -8.68 23.13
N ARG A 276 10.47 -7.75 22.17
CA ARG A 276 10.62 -6.33 22.44
C ARG A 276 9.83 -5.50 21.43
N LEU A 277 9.13 -4.49 21.94
CA LEU A 277 8.44 -3.48 21.14
C LEU A 277 9.33 -2.24 21.01
N ILE A 278 9.69 -1.88 19.80
CA ILE A 278 10.63 -0.79 19.50
C ILE A 278 9.89 0.29 18.73
N ARG A 279 9.97 1.54 19.18
CA ARG A 279 9.47 2.71 18.44
C ARG A 279 10.43 3.07 17.32
N LEU A 280 9.89 3.31 16.10
CA LEU A 280 10.73 3.62 14.95
C LEU A 280 11.28 5.04 14.94
N GLY A 281 10.55 5.99 15.54
CA GLY A 281 10.94 7.40 15.51
C GLY A 281 12.27 7.71 16.23
N ASP A 282 12.55 7.00 17.33
CA ASP A 282 13.73 7.21 18.19
C ASP A 282 14.52 5.93 18.48
N GLY A 283 14.08 4.78 17.98
CA GLY A 283 14.70 3.46 18.24
C GLY A 283 14.54 2.98 19.69
N ARG A 284 13.71 3.64 20.50
CA ARG A 284 13.54 3.32 21.91
C ARG A 284 12.71 2.05 22.10
N THR A 285 13.20 1.13 22.93
CA THR A 285 12.41 -0.02 23.40
C THR A 285 11.32 0.48 24.34
N LEU A 286 10.06 0.26 23.96
CA LEU A 286 8.87 0.66 24.72
C LEU A 286 8.47 -0.43 25.73
N TRP A 287 8.68 -1.69 25.37
CA TRP A 287 8.41 -2.86 26.17
C TRP A 287 9.37 -3.98 25.80
N ALA A 288 9.74 -4.79 26.75
CA ALA A 288 10.50 -6.03 26.55
C ALA A 288 10.08 -7.08 27.56
N GLY A 289 10.06 -8.34 27.14
CA GLY A 289 9.75 -9.47 27.98
C GLY A 289 10.62 -10.68 27.61
N THR A 290 10.92 -11.50 28.63
CA THR A 290 11.56 -12.82 28.44
C THR A 290 10.70 -13.86 29.13
N PHE A 291 10.38 -14.92 28.41
CA PHE A 291 9.48 -15.98 28.83
C PHE A 291 10.19 -17.32 28.66
N ASP A 292 10.09 -18.18 29.64
CA ASP A 292 10.71 -19.52 29.66
C ASP A 292 9.68 -20.52 30.14
N ARG A 293 9.22 -21.42 29.27
CA ARG A 293 8.13 -22.37 29.52
C ARG A 293 8.47 -23.77 28.94
N PRO A 294 7.80 -24.83 29.37
CA PRO A 294 7.78 -26.09 28.64
C PRO A 294 7.24 -25.91 27.22
N TYR A 295 7.72 -26.66 26.24
CA TYR A 295 7.29 -26.56 24.84
C TYR A 295 5.82 -26.89 24.67
N ASP A 296 5.28 -27.82 25.46
CA ASP A 296 3.85 -28.17 25.46
C ASP A 296 2.97 -27.03 25.91
N ASP A 297 3.53 -26.02 26.59
CA ASP A 297 2.84 -24.81 27.07
C ASP A 297 3.01 -23.60 26.14
N ILE A 298 3.40 -23.83 24.88
CA ILE A 298 3.69 -22.74 23.92
C ILE A 298 2.50 -21.81 23.70
N PHE A 299 1.28 -22.33 23.76
CA PHE A 299 0.05 -21.54 23.61
C PHE A 299 -0.20 -20.65 24.83
N ALA A 300 0.01 -21.16 26.04
CA ALA A 300 -0.04 -20.34 27.26
C ALA A 300 1.04 -19.26 27.29
N LEU A 301 2.18 -19.53 26.66
CA LEU A 301 3.24 -18.54 26.48
C LEU A 301 2.82 -17.42 25.49
N GLN A 302 2.19 -17.78 24.36
CA GLN A 302 1.63 -16.81 23.40
C GLN A 302 0.56 -15.94 24.07
N ASP A 303 -0.30 -16.53 24.91
CA ASP A 303 -1.31 -15.81 25.70
C ASP A 303 -0.66 -14.82 26.64
N SER A 304 0.33 -15.26 27.41
CA SER A 304 1.04 -14.42 28.38
C SER A 304 1.76 -13.23 27.72
N ILE A 305 2.38 -13.43 26.55
CA ILE A 305 3.02 -12.35 25.78
C ILE A 305 1.95 -11.35 25.28
N SER A 306 0.87 -11.86 24.70
CA SER A 306 -0.23 -11.04 24.16
C SER A 306 -0.88 -10.18 25.24
N GLU A 307 -1.17 -10.75 26.41
CA GLU A 307 -1.78 -10.05 27.53
C GLU A 307 -0.86 -8.96 28.09
N GLN A 308 0.43 -9.24 28.29
CA GLN A 308 1.38 -8.26 28.78
C GLN A 308 1.60 -7.13 27.77
N LEU A 309 1.67 -7.47 26.49
CA LEU A 309 1.81 -6.49 25.41
C LEU A 309 0.54 -5.62 25.31
N ALA A 310 -0.65 -6.21 25.32
CA ALA A 310 -1.91 -5.50 25.33
C ALA A 310 -2.04 -4.59 26.55
N ALA A 311 -1.71 -5.09 27.74
CA ALA A 311 -1.70 -4.30 28.98
C ALA A 311 -0.74 -3.10 28.90
N SER A 312 0.38 -3.23 28.17
CA SER A 312 1.32 -2.12 27.96
C SER A 312 0.86 -1.12 26.90
N LEU A 313 0.11 -1.56 25.88
CA LEU A 313 -0.38 -0.72 24.77
C LEU A 313 -1.69 0.04 25.11
N VAL A 314 -2.61 -0.59 25.83
CA VAL A 314 -3.98 -0.10 26.08
C VAL A 314 -4.10 1.04 27.12
N PRO A 315 -3.35 1.11 28.22
CA PRO A 315 -3.60 2.10 29.28
C PRO A 315 -3.43 3.56 28.84
N GLN A 316 -2.79 3.80 27.71
CA GLN A 316 -2.44 5.15 27.25
C GLN A 316 -3.32 5.66 26.11
N VAL A 317 -4.20 4.82 25.55
CA VAL A 317 -5.06 5.17 24.41
C VAL A 317 -6.54 5.31 24.82
N CYS A 318 -6.98 4.59 25.86
CA CYS A 318 -8.36 4.61 26.31
C CYS A 318 -8.40 4.92 27.81
N GLY A 319 -8.81 6.13 28.16
CA GLY A 319 -9.19 6.47 29.54
C GLY A 319 -10.42 5.68 29.95
N GLY A 320 -10.25 4.47 30.46
CA GLY A 320 -11.30 3.70 31.10
C GLY A 320 -11.73 2.43 30.36
N GLY A 321 -11.41 1.29 30.92
CA GLY A 321 -12.06 0.01 30.63
C GLY A 321 -11.50 -0.76 29.45
N ALA A 322 -10.25 -1.23 29.54
CA ALA A 322 -9.79 -2.33 28.70
C ALA A 322 -10.66 -3.56 28.96
N ARG A 323 -11.57 -3.89 28.07
CA ARG A 323 -12.07 -5.26 27.97
C ARG A 323 -10.87 -6.13 27.71
N GLY A 324 -10.53 -7.02 28.64
CA GLY A 324 -9.45 -7.99 28.48
C GLY A 324 -9.61 -8.68 27.12
N LEU A 325 -8.49 -8.95 26.45
CA LEU A 325 -8.50 -9.75 25.23
C LEU A 325 -9.28 -11.03 25.51
N PRO A 326 -10.30 -11.39 24.69
CA PRO A 326 -11.00 -12.65 24.89
C PRO A 326 -9.97 -13.77 24.76
N PRO A 327 -9.97 -14.77 25.66
CA PRO A 327 -9.08 -15.90 25.55
C PRO A 327 -9.43 -16.68 24.27
N ARG A 328 -8.68 -16.47 23.19
CA ARG A 328 -8.83 -17.20 21.95
C ARG A 328 -7.81 -18.32 21.95
N GLN A 329 -8.20 -19.48 22.42
CA GLN A 329 -7.36 -20.67 22.38
C GLN A 329 -7.33 -21.19 20.94
N LEU A 330 -6.15 -21.16 20.30
CA LEU A 330 -6.01 -21.56 18.91
C LEU A 330 -6.18 -23.08 18.77
N THR A 331 -5.40 -23.88 19.49
CA THR A 331 -5.42 -25.36 19.55
C THR A 331 -4.62 -25.80 20.76
N ARG A 332 -4.66 -27.10 21.10
CA ARG A 332 -3.77 -27.74 22.09
C ARG A 332 -2.76 -28.69 21.44
N SER A 333 -2.89 -28.95 20.14
CA SER A 333 -2.01 -29.84 19.40
C SER A 333 -0.95 -29.04 18.65
N THR A 334 0.30 -29.24 18.99
CA THR A 334 1.45 -28.62 18.32
C THR A 334 1.52 -29.04 16.86
N GLU A 335 1.24 -30.34 16.57
CA GLU A 335 1.25 -30.88 15.22
C GLU A 335 0.12 -30.28 14.36
N ALA A 336 -1.07 -30.07 14.95
CA ALA A 336 -2.18 -29.36 14.27
C ALA A 336 -1.79 -27.93 13.94
N TYR A 337 -1.10 -27.27 14.87
CA TYR A 337 -0.66 -25.90 14.68
C TYR A 337 0.40 -25.76 13.59
N GLU A 338 1.38 -26.66 13.53
CA GLU A 338 2.39 -26.68 12.46
C GLU A 338 1.74 -26.87 11.09
N SER A 339 0.80 -27.80 10.97
CA SER A 339 0.05 -28.01 9.72
C SER A 339 -0.78 -26.78 9.33
N TYR A 340 -1.42 -26.11 10.29
CA TYR A 340 -2.12 -24.85 10.08
C TYR A 340 -1.21 -23.75 9.52
N LEU A 341 0.00 -23.58 10.09
CA LEU A 341 0.97 -22.59 9.65
C LEU A 341 1.45 -22.84 8.22
N LEU A 342 1.68 -24.10 7.85
CA LEU A 342 1.96 -24.49 6.46
C LEU A 342 0.78 -24.15 5.56
N GLY A 343 -0.44 -24.47 5.97
CA GLY A 343 -1.67 -24.12 5.26
C GLY A 343 -1.81 -22.63 5.05
N LEU A 344 -1.55 -21.82 6.07
CA LEU A 344 -1.61 -20.35 6.01
C LEU A 344 -0.54 -19.76 5.06
N ASN A 345 0.69 -20.30 5.10
CA ASN A 345 1.75 -19.89 4.19
C ASN A 345 1.33 -20.13 2.72
N PHE A 346 0.82 -21.31 2.40
CA PHE A 346 0.37 -21.63 1.05
C PHE A 346 -0.88 -20.85 0.64
N TRP A 347 -1.82 -20.62 1.54
CA TRP A 347 -3.01 -19.80 1.30
C TRP A 347 -2.65 -18.36 0.85
N ASN A 348 -1.60 -17.77 1.42
CA ASN A 348 -1.15 -16.42 1.07
C ASN A 348 -0.57 -16.30 -0.36
N ARG A 349 -0.14 -17.41 -0.98
CA ARG A 349 0.42 -17.38 -2.34
C ARG A 349 -0.60 -17.13 -3.44
N ARG A 350 -1.90 -17.29 -3.15
CA ARG A 350 -3.04 -17.01 -4.07
C ARG A 350 -2.92 -17.64 -5.47
N THR A 351 -2.22 -18.77 -5.58
CA THR A 351 -2.07 -19.56 -6.81
C THR A 351 -2.85 -20.87 -6.71
N VAL A 352 -3.12 -21.54 -7.84
CA VAL A 352 -3.78 -22.87 -7.85
C VAL A 352 -2.98 -23.88 -7.02
N ASP A 353 -1.66 -23.96 -7.20
CA ASP A 353 -0.79 -24.84 -6.42
C ASP A 353 -0.81 -24.47 -4.94
N GLY A 354 -0.69 -23.18 -4.63
CA GLY A 354 -0.74 -22.67 -3.26
C GLY A 354 -2.06 -23.05 -2.57
N LEU A 355 -3.20 -22.80 -3.23
CA LEU A 355 -4.52 -23.08 -2.65
C LEU A 355 -4.74 -24.60 -2.47
N THR A 356 -4.25 -25.42 -3.40
CA THR A 356 -4.32 -26.89 -3.31
C THR A 356 -3.55 -27.39 -2.08
N LYS A 357 -2.31 -26.89 -1.89
CA LYS A 357 -1.50 -27.22 -0.72
C LYS A 357 -2.09 -26.70 0.58
N ALA A 358 -2.65 -25.48 0.56
CA ALA A 358 -3.33 -24.89 1.72
C ALA A 358 -4.50 -25.78 2.19
N ILE A 359 -5.35 -26.21 1.26
CA ILE A 359 -6.46 -27.14 1.56
C ILE A 359 -5.95 -28.45 2.16
N HIS A 360 -4.87 -28.99 1.62
CA HIS A 360 -4.27 -30.24 2.15
C HIS A 360 -3.80 -30.07 3.61
N TYR A 361 -2.98 -29.06 3.87
CA TYR A 361 -2.42 -28.85 5.21
C TYR A 361 -3.48 -28.41 6.24
N LEU A 362 -4.47 -27.63 5.84
CA LEU A 362 -5.57 -27.24 6.74
C LEU A 362 -6.48 -28.43 7.09
N ARG A 363 -6.68 -29.37 6.17
CA ARG A 363 -7.37 -30.63 6.48
C ARG A 363 -6.56 -31.50 7.44
N ASP A 364 -5.26 -31.59 7.23
CA ASP A 364 -4.37 -32.31 8.14
C ASP A 364 -4.37 -31.69 9.55
N ALA A 365 -4.38 -30.35 9.65
CA ALA A 365 -4.54 -29.65 10.92
C ALA A 365 -5.86 -30.01 11.64
N ILE A 366 -6.96 -30.04 10.91
CA ILE A 366 -8.30 -30.41 11.42
C ILE A 366 -8.40 -31.87 11.79
N GLU A 367 -7.71 -32.77 11.08
CA GLU A 367 -7.64 -34.20 11.43
C GLU A 367 -6.92 -34.40 12.77
N LYS A 368 -5.84 -33.64 13.01
CA LYS A 368 -5.08 -33.65 14.28
C LYS A 368 -5.81 -32.97 15.43
N ASP A 369 -6.58 -31.93 15.16
CA ASP A 369 -7.43 -31.23 16.14
C ASP A 369 -8.77 -30.79 15.48
N PRO A 370 -9.83 -31.59 15.62
CA PRO A 370 -11.15 -31.27 15.04
C PRO A 370 -11.82 -30.02 15.60
N ASP A 371 -11.36 -29.53 16.75
CA ASP A 371 -11.89 -28.33 17.42
C ASP A 371 -11.06 -27.05 17.12
N PHE A 372 -10.14 -27.13 16.15
CA PHE A 372 -9.31 -25.99 15.75
C PHE A 372 -10.11 -24.99 14.89
N ALA A 373 -10.83 -24.09 15.53
CA ALA A 373 -11.74 -23.12 14.90
C ALA A 373 -11.10 -22.29 13.78
N VAL A 374 -9.88 -21.79 13.99
CA VAL A 374 -9.17 -20.93 13.02
C VAL A 374 -8.79 -21.75 11.75
N ALA A 375 -8.40 -23.00 11.89
CA ALA A 375 -8.12 -23.88 10.74
C ALA A 375 -9.36 -24.09 9.90
N HIS A 376 -10.52 -24.33 10.54
CA HIS A 376 -11.80 -24.40 9.85
C HIS A 376 -12.16 -23.09 9.12
N ALA A 377 -11.90 -21.91 9.74
CA ALA A 377 -12.18 -20.62 9.12
C ALA A 377 -11.32 -20.36 7.87
N VAL A 378 -10.00 -20.66 7.94
CA VAL A 378 -9.10 -20.51 6.79
C VAL A 378 -9.41 -21.53 5.70
N LEU A 379 -9.77 -22.77 6.06
CA LEU A 379 -10.21 -23.79 5.10
C LEU A 379 -11.49 -23.36 4.37
N ALA A 380 -12.44 -22.76 5.10
CA ALA A 380 -13.64 -22.19 4.50
C ALA A 380 -13.30 -21.12 3.47
N ASP A 381 -12.32 -20.27 3.78
CA ASP A 381 -11.84 -19.25 2.85
C ASP A 381 -11.16 -19.82 1.60
N CYS A 382 -10.37 -20.88 1.75
CA CYS A 382 -9.80 -21.60 0.61
C CYS A 382 -10.86 -22.09 -0.36
N TYR A 383 -11.92 -22.74 0.14
CA TYR A 383 -13.02 -23.20 -0.69
C TYR A 383 -13.82 -22.05 -1.30
N TYR A 384 -14.08 -21.00 -0.55
CA TYR A 384 -14.75 -19.82 -1.05
C TYR A 384 -13.96 -19.16 -2.19
N LEU A 385 -12.64 -18.98 -2.03
CA LEU A 385 -11.77 -18.46 -3.07
C LEU A 385 -11.75 -19.33 -4.33
N ASN A 386 -11.71 -20.67 -4.18
CA ASN A 386 -11.79 -21.56 -5.33
C ASN A 386 -13.05 -21.33 -6.14
N ALA A 387 -14.20 -21.12 -5.47
CA ALA A 387 -15.48 -20.90 -6.15
C ALA A 387 -15.54 -19.56 -6.88
N ILE A 388 -15.06 -18.47 -6.25
CA ILE A 388 -15.21 -17.11 -6.79
C ILE A 388 -14.12 -16.71 -7.79
N ARG A 389 -12.93 -17.33 -7.73
CA ARG A 389 -11.78 -17.02 -8.58
C ARG A 389 -11.58 -18.00 -9.74
N GLY A 390 -12.38 -19.08 -9.79
CA GLY A 390 -12.31 -20.05 -10.87
C GLY A 390 -10.99 -20.83 -10.92
N TYR A 391 -10.34 -21.10 -9.78
CA TYR A 391 -9.12 -21.93 -9.72
C TYR A 391 -9.35 -23.37 -10.16
N ASN A 392 -10.61 -23.83 -10.23
CA ASN A 392 -11.03 -25.15 -10.76
C ASN A 392 -10.39 -26.36 -10.03
N ILE A 393 -10.00 -26.19 -8.76
CA ILE A 393 -9.53 -27.30 -7.90
C ILE A 393 -10.70 -28.24 -7.60
N LEU A 394 -11.87 -27.66 -7.35
CA LEU A 394 -13.16 -28.34 -7.19
C LEU A 394 -14.24 -27.59 -7.98
N PRO A 395 -15.33 -28.25 -8.39
CA PRO A 395 -16.50 -27.56 -8.95
C PRO A 395 -17.01 -26.46 -8.00
N ALA A 396 -17.45 -25.32 -8.55
CA ALA A 396 -17.86 -24.17 -7.74
C ALA A 396 -18.94 -24.49 -6.70
N ALA A 397 -20.00 -25.25 -7.10
CA ALA A 397 -21.05 -25.64 -6.18
C ALA A 397 -20.53 -26.50 -5.01
N ALA A 398 -19.67 -27.49 -5.29
CA ALA A 398 -19.03 -28.28 -4.25
C ALA A 398 -18.16 -27.45 -3.32
N SER A 399 -17.41 -26.47 -3.87
CA SER A 399 -16.59 -25.54 -3.10
C SER A 399 -17.43 -24.65 -2.18
N LEU A 400 -18.54 -24.10 -2.66
CA LEU A 400 -19.44 -23.31 -1.82
C LEU A 400 -20.07 -24.13 -0.69
N ALA A 401 -20.43 -25.41 -0.96
CA ALA A 401 -20.93 -26.31 0.08
C ALA A 401 -19.86 -26.60 1.15
N GLN A 402 -18.61 -26.86 0.75
CA GLN A 402 -17.49 -27.08 1.68
C GLN A 402 -17.14 -25.79 2.46
N ALA A 403 -17.15 -24.64 1.79
CA ALA A 403 -16.93 -23.35 2.44
C ALA A 403 -17.97 -23.10 3.55
N ARG A 404 -19.25 -23.41 3.27
CA ARG A 404 -20.33 -23.29 4.24
C ARG A 404 -20.15 -24.21 5.44
N ALA A 405 -19.88 -25.49 5.20
CA ALA A 405 -19.70 -26.47 6.27
C ALA A 405 -18.51 -26.08 7.18
N SER A 406 -17.39 -25.71 6.58
CA SER A 406 -16.20 -25.28 7.33
C SER A 406 -16.42 -23.97 8.09
N ALA A 407 -17.08 -22.97 7.49
CA ALA A 407 -17.39 -21.70 8.15
C ALA A 407 -18.40 -21.90 9.30
N ALA A 408 -19.42 -22.71 9.12
CA ALA A 408 -20.39 -23.03 10.16
C ALA A 408 -19.70 -23.72 11.35
N ARG A 409 -18.82 -24.71 11.08
CA ARG A 409 -18.06 -25.39 12.15
C ARG A 409 -17.13 -24.43 12.89
N ALA A 410 -16.45 -23.52 12.16
CA ALA A 410 -15.62 -22.49 12.79
C ALA A 410 -16.44 -21.63 13.75
N LEU A 411 -17.65 -21.21 13.36
CA LEU A 411 -18.53 -20.37 14.18
C LEU A 411 -19.17 -21.12 15.35
N GLU A 412 -19.40 -22.42 15.23
CA GLU A 412 -19.84 -23.27 16.35
C GLU A 412 -18.76 -23.37 17.43
N LEU A 413 -17.48 -23.49 17.00
CA LEU A 413 -16.33 -23.59 17.88
C LEU A 413 -15.92 -22.23 18.46
N ASP A 414 -15.92 -21.19 17.67
CA ASP A 414 -15.61 -19.81 18.03
C ASP A 414 -16.54 -18.82 17.33
N GLY A 415 -17.58 -18.38 17.99
CA GLY A 415 -18.51 -17.37 17.47
C GLY A 415 -17.86 -15.99 17.23
N GLY A 416 -16.61 -15.80 17.66
CA GLY A 416 -15.80 -14.62 17.42
C GLY A 416 -14.87 -14.70 16.19
N ALA A 417 -14.96 -15.75 15.37
CA ALA A 417 -14.13 -15.94 14.18
C ALA A 417 -14.53 -14.97 13.06
N ALA A 418 -13.86 -13.81 12.99
CA ALA A 418 -14.12 -12.77 11.99
C ALA A 418 -13.99 -13.29 10.54
N GLU A 419 -13.01 -14.15 10.31
CA GLU A 419 -12.75 -14.80 9.02
C GLU A 419 -13.95 -15.64 8.58
N ALA A 420 -14.52 -16.44 9.48
CA ALA A 420 -15.69 -17.28 9.20
C ALA A 420 -16.94 -16.43 8.96
N HIS A 421 -17.16 -15.36 9.71
CA HIS A 421 -18.25 -14.40 9.43
C HIS A 421 -18.11 -13.78 8.04
N THR A 422 -16.90 -13.46 7.60
CA THR A 422 -16.64 -12.90 6.25
C THR A 422 -16.95 -13.90 5.14
N VAL A 423 -16.62 -15.19 5.31
CA VAL A 423 -16.98 -16.24 4.36
C VAL A 423 -18.49 -16.43 4.33
N MET A 424 -19.15 -16.50 5.48
CA MET A 424 -20.63 -16.59 5.56
C MET A 424 -21.31 -15.40 4.89
N ALA A 425 -20.78 -14.19 5.04
CA ALA A 425 -21.28 -13.01 4.35
C ALA A 425 -21.20 -13.16 2.82
N GLY A 426 -20.07 -13.64 2.31
CA GLY A 426 -19.92 -13.95 0.88
C GLY A 426 -20.91 -15.01 0.39
N LEU A 427 -21.11 -16.09 1.14
CA LEU A 427 -22.07 -17.13 0.83
C LEU A 427 -23.51 -16.61 0.80
N LYS A 428 -23.91 -15.78 1.79
CA LYS A 428 -25.23 -15.12 1.80
C LYS A 428 -25.41 -14.15 0.63
N THR A 429 -24.34 -13.54 0.16
CA THR A 429 -24.38 -12.72 -1.08
C THR A 429 -24.76 -13.55 -2.29
N PHE A 430 -24.23 -14.78 -2.43
CA PHE A 430 -24.64 -15.73 -3.48
C PHE A 430 -26.09 -16.20 -3.34
N GLU A 431 -26.59 -16.28 -2.12
CA GLU A 431 -28.01 -16.64 -1.81
C GLU A 431 -28.95 -15.45 -2.00
N HIS A 432 -28.46 -14.29 -2.41
CA HIS A 432 -29.22 -13.05 -2.52
C HIS A 432 -29.83 -12.52 -1.19
N ASP A 433 -29.34 -13.02 -0.05
CA ASP A 433 -29.66 -12.50 1.29
C ASP A 433 -28.70 -11.37 1.65
N TYR A 434 -28.90 -10.22 1.01
CA TYR A 434 -27.99 -9.07 1.14
C TYR A 434 -28.03 -8.43 2.53
N GLU A 435 -29.16 -8.51 3.23
CA GLU A 435 -29.25 -8.00 4.60
C GLU A 435 -28.45 -8.85 5.58
N ALA A 436 -28.58 -10.18 5.50
CA ALA A 436 -27.78 -11.06 6.35
C ALA A 436 -26.30 -11.03 5.96
N ALA A 437 -25.96 -10.83 4.67
CA ALA A 437 -24.59 -10.60 4.23
C ALA A 437 -23.98 -9.35 4.85
N ALA A 438 -24.70 -8.22 4.81
CA ALA A 438 -24.26 -6.95 5.41
C ALA A 438 -23.99 -7.12 6.91
N ARG A 439 -24.95 -7.66 7.67
CA ARG A 439 -24.78 -7.94 9.10
C ARG A 439 -23.58 -8.83 9.42
N SER A 440 -23.29 -9.81 8.56
CA SER A 440 -22.16 -10.70 8.76
C SER A 440 -20.83 -10.03 8.47
N TYR A 441 -20.74 -9.14 7.46
CA TYR A 441 -19.55 -8.30 7.23
C TYR A 441 -19.32 -7.33 8.36
N GLU A 442 -20.35 -6.60 8.80
CA GLU A 442 -20.28 -5.68 9.92
C GLU A 442 -19.79 -6.40 11.18
N ARG A 443 -20.37 -7.58 11.47
CA ARG A 443 -19.95 -8.40 12.62
C ARG A 443 -18.48 -8.83 12.53
N ALA A 444 -18.00 -9.22 11.35
CA ALA A 444 -16.58 -9.53 11.15
C ALA A 444 -15.66 -8.34 11.47
N LEU A 445 -16.04 -7.14 11.04
CA LEU A 445 -15.26 -5.92 11.25
C LEU A 445 -15.36 -5.37 12.68
N GLU A 446 -16.46 -5.65 13.42
CA GLU A 446 -16.55 -5.40 14.86
C GLU A 446 -15.62 -6.32 15.66
N LEU A 447 -15.55 -7.60 15.28
CA LEU A 447 -14.72 -8.61 15.93
C LEU A 447 -13.23 -8.39 15.67
N ASN A 448 -12.88 -7.97 14.44
CA ASN A 448 -11.51 -7.63 14.06
C ASN A 448 -11.48 -6.33 13.24
N PRO A 449 -11.33 -5.17 13.88
CA PRO A 449 -11.26 -3.87 13.19
C PRO A 449 -10.06 -3.74 12.23
N ASN A 450 -9.02 -4.55 12.44
CA ASN A 450 -7.79 -4.59 11.63
C ASN A 450 -7.84 -5.61 10.47
N PHE A 451 -8.99 -6.20 10.19
CA PHE A 451 -9.15 -7.23 9.17
C PHE A 451 -9.19 -6.66 7.75
N ALA A 452 -8.01 -6.43 7.16
CA ALA A 452 -7.86 -5.82 5.82
C ALA A 452 -8.61 -6.62 4.73
N THR A 453 -8.47 -7.97 4.70
CA THR A 453 -9.17 -8.83 3.74
C THR A 453 -10.69 -8.75 3.90
N GLY A 454 -11.18 -8.69 5.12
CA GLY A 454 -12.62 -8.50 5.40
C GLY A 454 -13.14 -7.19 4.83
N ARG A 455 -12.37 -6.10 4.97
CA ARG A 455 -12.72 -4.79 4.40
C ARG A 455 -12.72 -4.80 2.88
N VAL A 456 -11.75 -5.44 2.24
CA VAL A 456 -11.75 -5.61 0.77
C VAL A 456 -13.04 -6.32 0.31
N ARG A 457 -13.44 -7.40 0.98
CA ARG A 457 -14.67 -8.13 0.63
C ARG A 457 -15.93 -7.32 0.89
N PHE A 458 -15.99 -6.62 2.01
CA PHE A 458 -17.09 -5.72 2.31
C PHE A 458 -17.19 -4.58 1.30
N GLY A 459 -16.06 -4.00 0.88
CA GLY A 459 -16.01 -3.00 -0.18
C GLY A 459 -16.55 -3.54 -1.52
N HIS A 460 -16.17 -4.75 -1.94
CA HIS A 460 -16.76 -5.38 -3.12
C HIS A 460 -18.26 -5.62 -2.98
N PHE A 461 -18.72 -6.01 -1.79
CA PHE A 461 -20.15 -6.13 -1.50
C PHE A 461 -20.87 -4.79 -1.60
N GLN A 462 -20.31 -3.70 -1.02
CA GLN A 462 -20.86 -2.34 -1.15
C GLN A 462 -20.91 -1.87 -2.60
N PHE A 463 -19.87 -2.15 -3.37
CA PHE A 463 -19.87 -1.86 -4.81
C PHE A 463 -21.00 -2.62 -5.53
N ALA A 464 -21.16 -3.92 -5.26
CA ALA A 464 -22.25 -4.72 -5.83
C ALA A 464 -23.64 -4.15 -5.48
N GLN A 465 -23.78 -3.52 -4.30
CA GLN A 465 -25.01 -2.82 -3.91
C GLN A 465 -25.17 -1.43 -4.55
N GLY A 466 -24.29 -1.03 -5.45
CA GLY A 466 -24.29 0.29 -6.09
C GLY A 466 -23.75 1.43 -5.23
N ARG A 467 -23.08 1.13 -4.13
CA ARG A 467 -22.53 2.09 -3.17
C ARG A 467 -21.02 2.28 -3.38
N LEU A 468 -20.66 2.89 -4.51
CA LEU A 468 -19.25 3.09 -4.89
C LEU A 468 -18.46 3.92 -3.86
N GLY A 469 -19.10 4.93 -3.24
CA GLY A 469 -18.46 5.79 -2.23
C GLY A 469 -18.04 5.00 -0.99
N GLU A 470 -18.94 4.17 -0.45
CA GLU A 470 -18.69 3.30 0.70
C GLU A 470 -17.66 2.20 0.34
N ALA A 471 -17.76 1.65 -0.87
CA ALA A 471 -16.77 0.69 -1.36
C ALA A 471 -15.36 1.28 -1.36
N LEU A 472 -15.21 2.52 -1.85
CA LEU A 472 -13.94 3.22 -1.90
C LEU A 472 -13.39 3.50 -0.48
N GLN A 473 -14.25 3.86 0.47
CA GLN A 473 -13.84 4.06 1.88
C GLN A 473 -13.29 2.77 2.49
N GLU A 474 -13.97 1.63 2.28
CA GLU A 474 -13.49 0.33 2.77
C GLU A 474 -12.18 -0.09 2.11
N MET A 475 -11.99 0.15 0.80
CA MET A 475 -10.74 -0.13 0.09
C MET A 475 -9.58 0.75 0.58
N ARG A 476 -9.82 2.04 0.83
CA ARG A 476 -8.80 2.93 1.44
C ARG A 476 -8.42 2.46 2.83
N ARG A 477 -9.42 2.09 3.64
CA ARG A 477 -9.16 1.57 4.98
C ARG A 477 -8.42 0.24 4.96
N ALA A 478 -8.75 -0.66 4.02
CA ALA A 478 -8.01 -1.91 3.83
C ALA A 478 -6.54 -1.66 3.47
N HIS A 479 -6.28 -0.72 2.55
CA HIS A 479 -4.92 -0.33 2.18
C HIS A 479 -4.14 0.30 3.34
N GLU A 480 -4.78 1.14 4.17
CA GLU A 480 -4.15 1.66 5.38
C GLU A 480 -3.74 0.55 6.35
N LEU A 481 -4.54 -0.53 6.44
CA LEU A 481 -4.26 -1.68 7.31
C LEU A 481 -3.16 -2.58 6.74
N ASP A 482 -3.14 -2.78 5.42
CA ASP A 482 -2.16 -3.65 4.74
C ASP A 482 -1.64 -3.00 3.44
N PRO A 483 -0.74 -2.00 3.54
CA PRO A 483 -0.24 -1.26 2.36
C PRO A 483 0.70 -2.09 1.47
N LEU A 484 1.22 -3.21 1.97
CA LEU A 484 2.09 -4.12 1.23
C LEU A 484 1.35 -5.36 0.70
N SER A 485 0.04 -5.43 0.82
CA SER A 485 -0.75 -6.48 0.18
C SER A 485 -0.99 -6.13 -1.30
N PRO A 486 -0.60 -7.01 -2.24
CA PRO A 486 -0.97 -6.83 -3.64
C PRO A 486 -2.49 -6.79 -3.81
N THR A 487 -3.23 -7.59 -3.04
CA THR A 487 -4.70 -7.64 -3.08
C THR A 487 -5.34 -6.31 -2.68
N THR A 488 -4.89 -5.65 -1.59
CA THR A 488 -5.47 -4.36 -1.18
C THR A 488 -5.15 -3.24 -2.16
N ASN A 489 -3.93 -3.24 -2.72
CA ASN A 489 -3.54 -2.27 -3.75
C ASN A 489 -4.33 -2.48 -5.04
N GLY A 490 -4.47 -3.72 -5.51
CA GLY A 490 -5.25 -4.05 -6.70
C GLY A 490 -6.73 -3.71 -6.56
N ALA A 491 -7.34 -4.06 -5.43
CA ALA A 491 -8.75 -3.75 -5.14
C ALA A 491 -9.01 -2.23 -5.06
N LEU A 492 -8.12 -1.49 -4.41
CA LEU A 492 -8.22 -0.03 -4.35
C LEU A 492 -8.07 0.59 -5.74
N SER A 493 -7.08 0.13 -6.53
CA SER A 493 -6.90 0.59 -7.91
C SER A 493 -8.16 0.39 -8.74
N TYR A 494 -8.76 -0.80 -8.68
CA TYR A 494 -9.97 -1.12 -9.42
C TYR A 494 -11.16 -0.20 -9.05
N MET A 495 -11.38 0.06 -7.76
CA MET A 495 -12.44 0.99 -7.33
C MET A 495 -12.17 2.44 -7.73
N LEU A 496 -10.89 2.84 -7.77
CA LEU A 496 -10.49 4.16 -8.26
C LEU A 496 -10.75 4.31 -9.76
N LEU A 497 -10.52 3.27 -10.58
CA LEU A 497 -10.92 3.26 -11.99
C LEU A 497 -12.42 3.45 -12.15
N MET A 498 -13.24 2.75 -11.35
CA MET A 498 -14.70 2.91 -11.36
C MET A 498 -15.15 4.33 -10.97
N SER A 499 -14.37 5.01 -10.12
CA SER A 499 -14.62 6.41 -9.72
C SER A 499 -13.94 7.46 -10.62
N ARG A 500 -13.23 7.03 -11.68
CA ARG A 500 -12.50 7.88 -12.64
C ARG A 500 -11.30 8.63 -12.06
N ASP A 501 -10.79 8.17 -10.93
CA ASP A 501 -9.53 8.68 -10.37
C ASP A 501 -8.35 7.89 -10.96
N ASN A 502 -8.16 8.04 -12.28
CA ASN A 502 -7.25 7.21 -13.07
C ASN A 502 -5.79 7.36 -12.63
N GLY A 503 -5.38 8.56 -12.20
CA GLY A 503 -4.00 8.82 -11.77
C GLY A 503 -3.64 8.06 -10.50
N GLU A 504 -4.49 8.12 -9.47
CA GLU A 504 -4.30 7.35 -8.24
C GLU A 504 -4.46 5.84 -8.52
N ALA A 505 -5.41 5.43 -9.38
CA ALA A 505 -5.56 4.04 -9.76
C ALA A 505 -4.26 3.45 -10.33
N LEU A 506 -3.59 4.15 -11.24
CA LEU A 506 -2.33 3.70 -11.83
C LEU A 506 -1.22 3.54 -10.79
N LYS A 507 -1.15 4.42 -9.80
CA LYS A 507 -0.19 4.32 -8.69
C LYS A 507 -0.35 3.01 -7.92
N TYR A 508 -1.59 2.68 -7.54
CA TYR A 508 -1.87 1.45 -6.79
C TYR A 508 -1.80 0.18 -7.65
N ALA A 509 -2.15 0.26 -8.96
CA ALA A 509 -1.96 -0.84 -9.89
C ALA A 509 -0.48 -1.21 -10.07
N ARG A 510 0.39 -0.20 -10.23
CA ARG A 510 1.85 -0.41 -10.27
C ARG A 510 2.35 -1.05 -8.99
N ARG A 511 1.87 -0.56 -7.84
CA ARG A 511 2.28 -1.11 -6.54
C ARG A 511 1.86 -2.57 -6.36
N ALA A 512 0.63 -2.93 -6.76
CA ALA A 512 0.17 -4.32 -6.74
C ALA A 512 1.04 -5.23 -7.61
N HIS A 513 1.36 -4.77 -8.83
CA HIS A 513 2.22 -5.50 -9.75
C HIS A 513 3.68 -5.62 -9.26
N GLU A 514 4.26 -4.57 -8.67
CA GLU A 514 5.60 -4.61 -8.06
C GLU A 514 5.68 -5.65 -6.93
N LEU A 515 4.62 -5.75 -6.13
CA LEU A 515 4.56 -6.69 -5.01
C LEU A 515 4.37 -8.14 -5.47
N GLU A 516 3.65 -8.36 -6.57
CA GLU A 516 3.38 -9.70 -7.13
C GLU A 516 3.31 -9.64 -8.67
N PRO A 517 4.47 -9.61 -9.37
CA PRO A 517 4.52 -9.43 -10.83
C PRO A 517 3.88 -10.55 -11.64
N GLY A 518 3.85 -11.77 -11.07
CA GLY A 518 3.32 -12.97 -11.73
C GLY A 518 1.81 -13.13 -11.65
N ALA A 519 1.10 -12.33 -10.84
CA ALA A 519 -0.34 -12.48 -10.65
C ALA A 519 -1.12 -11.92 -11.85
N PHE A 520 -1.94 -12.78 -12.46
CA PHE A 520 -2.78 -12.42 -13.61
C PHE A 520 -3.67 -11.19 -13.33
N GLU A 521 -4.29 -11.14 -12.16
CA GLU A 521 -5.19 -10.06 -11.76
C GLU A 521 -4.47 -8.71 -11.64
N HIS A 522 -3.26 -8.69 -11.11
CA HIS A 522 -2.48 -7.47 -10.95
C HIS A 522 -1.94 -6.94 -12.28
N GLN A 523 -1.59 -7.85 -13.20
CA GLN A 523 -1.28 -7.49 -14.58
C GLN A 523 -2.50 -6.91 -15.30
N THR A 524 -3.67 -7.51 -15.13
CA THR A 524 -4.92 -7.03 -15.72
C THR A 524 -5.24 -5.61 -15.23
N THR A 525 -5.26 -5.41 -13.91
CA THR A 525 -5.54 -4.09 -13.32
C THR A 525 -4.52 -3.04 -13.75
N LEU A 526 -3.24 -3.43 -13.91
CA LEU A 526 -2.20 -2.52 -14.40
C LEU A 526 -2.43 -2.13 -15.87
N GLY A 527 -2.77 -3.11 -16.73
CA GLY A 527 -3.09 -2.84 -18.13
C GLY A 527 -4.30 -1.91 -18.27
N GLU A 528 -5.37 -2.17 -17.53
CA GLU A 528 -6.57 -1.31 -17.48
C GLU A 528 -6.25 0.10 -17.00
N ALA A 529 -5.42 0.23 -15.95
CA ALA A 529 -5.01 1.52 -15.43
C ALA A 529 -4.13 2.30 -16.41
N TYR A 530 -3.25 1.64 -17.17
CA TYR A 530 -2.52 2.28 -18.27
C TYR A 530 -3.46 2.80 -19.34
N ILE A 531 -4.39 1.99 -19.82
CA ILE A 531 -5.38 2.37 -20.83
C ILE A 531 -6.22 3.56 -20.34
N ALA A 532 -6.71 3.54 -19.11
CA ALA A 532 -7.50 4.62 -18.52
C ALA A 532 -6.74 5.95 -18.40
N ASN A 533 -5.40 5.91 -18.36
CA ASN A 533 -4.53 7.09 -18.36
C ASN A 533 -4.03 7.48 -19.77
N GLY A 534 -4.53 6.86 -20.84
CA GLY A 534 -4.10 7.13 -22.21
C GLY A 534 -2.73 6.55 -22.58
N MET A 535 -2.15 5.70 -21.73
CA MET A 535 -0.87 5.01 -21.95
C MET A 535 -1.15 3.69 -22.70
N PHE A 536 -1.59 3.81 -23.94
CA PHE A 536 -2.15 2.69 -24.69
C PHE A 536 -1.10 1.63 -25.05
N ASP A 537 0.10 2.03 -25.44
CA ASP A 537 1.16 1.09 -25.83
C ASP A 537 1.63 0.26 -24.65
N GLU A 538 1.76 0.87 -23.45
CA GLU A 538 2.11 0.17 -22.22
C GLU A 538 1.01 -0.82 -21.83
N GLY A 539 -0.26 -0.43 -21.92
CA GLY A 539 -1.39 -1.31 -21.62
C GLY A 539 -1.46 -2.50 -22.57
N ILE A 540 -1.31 -2.28 -23.88
CA ILE A 540 -1.25 -3.33 -24.91
C ILE A 540 -0.09 -4.29 -24.63
N GLU A 541 1.08 -3.78 -24.26
CA GLU A 541 2.25 -4.61 -23.99
C GLU A 541 2.06 -5.50 -22.76
N VAL A 542 1.44 -4.99 -21.68
CA VAL A 542 1.06 -5.79 -20.51
C VAL A 542 0.15 -6.95 -20.94
N PHE A 543 -0.90 -6.67 -21.71
CA PHE A 543 -1.84 -7.71 -22.15
C PHE A 543 -1.25 -8.69 -23.16
N ARG A 544 -0.28 -8.28 -23.99
CA ARG A 544 0.46 -9.19 -24.88
C ARG A 544 1.31 -10.19 -24.09
N ARG A 545 2.02 -9.72 -23.05
CA ARG A 545 2.79 -10.59 -22.16
C ARG A 545 1.89 -11.57 -21.43
N GLN A 546 0.76 -11.09 -20.94
CA GLN A 546 -0.25 -11.93 -20.28
C GLN A 546 -0.79 -12.99 -21.24
N ALA A 547 -1.06 -12.66 -22.51
CA ALA A 547 -1.56 -13.57 -23.53
C ALA A 547 -0.56 -14.68 -23.90
N ALA A 548 0.74 -14.46 -23.69
CA ALA A 548 1.75 -15.50 -23.87
C ALA A 548 1.64 -16.63 -22.83
N HIS A 549 1.01 -16.35 -21.66
CA HIS A 549 0.80 -17.32 -20.59
C HIS A 549 -0.63 -17.88 -20.56
N ASP A 550 -1.63 -17.07 -20.86
CA ASP A 550 -3.06 -17.46 -20.97
C ASP A 550 -3.72 -16.72 -22.14
N ALA A 551 -3.78 -17.38 -23.28
CA ALA A 551 -4.28 -16.79 -24.50
C ALA A 551 -5.81 -16.55 -24.48
N SER A 552 -6.60 -17.38 -23.76
CA SER A 552 -8.06 -17.32 -23.84
C SER A 552 -8.63 -16.09 -23.13
N LEU A 553 -8.25 -15.86 -21.86
CA LEU A 553 -8.72 -14.71 -21.10
C LEU A 553 -8.07 -13.41 -21.59
N SER A 554 -6.78 -13.43 -21.87
CA SER A 554 -6.03 -12.23 -22.26
C SER A 554 -6.42 -11.67 -23.62
N ARG A 555 -6.99 -12.49 -24.53
CA ARG A 555 -7.49 -12.04 -25.84
C ARG A 555 -8.54 -10.95 -25.69
N GLN A 556 -9.45 -11.05 -24.72
CA GLN A 556 -10.50 -10.06 -24.50
C GLN A 556 -9.93 -8.71 -24.04
N PHE A 557 -8.91 -8.74 -23.18
CA PHE A 557 -8.20 -7.52 -22.74
C PHE A 557 -7.41 -6.87 -23.87
N LEU A 558 -6.86 -7.65 -24.78
CA LEU A 558 -6.21 -7.11 -25.99
C LEU A 558 -7.21 -6.45 -26.91
N ILE A 559 -8.37 -7.08 -27.18
CA ILE A 559 -9.44 -6.47 -27.99
C ILE A 559 -9.82 -5.12 -27.38
N TYR A 560 -10.09 -5.10 -26.08
CA TYR A 560 -10.37 -3.85 -25.35
C TYR A 560 -9.28 -2.80 -25.54
N ALA A 561 -8.01 -3.15 -25.34
CA ALA A 561 -6.89 -2.23 -25.41
C ALA A 561 -6.69 -1.62 -26.82
N TYR A 562 -6.80 -2.44 -27.86
CA TYR A 562 -6.73 -1.96 -29.24
C TYR A 562 -7.89 -1.00 -29.58
N LEU A 563 -9.12 -1.33 -29.16
CA LEU A 563 -10.28 -0.48 -29.40
C LEU A 563 -10.18 0.84 -28.64
N ALA A 564 -9.77 0.81 -27.36
CA ALA A 564 -9.56 2.00 -26.53
C ALA A 564 -8.45 2.90 -27.09
N ALA A 565 -7.41 2.32 -27.69
CA ALA A 565 -6.34 3.04 -28.39
C ALA A 565 -6.78 3.65 -29.74
N GLY A 566 -8.04 3.47 -30.15
CA GLY A 566 -8.54 3.91 -31.45
C GLY A 566 -8.07 3.07 -32.64
N ARG A 567 -7.38 1.95 -32.39
CA ARG A 567 -6.89 0.99 -33.41
C ARG A 567 -8.04 0.06 -33.83
N ARG A 568 -9.07 0.67 -34.42
CA ARG A 568 -10.37 0.01 -34.67
C ARG A 568 -10.29 -1.17 -35.61
N GLU A 569 -9.48 -1.12 -36.67
CA GLU A 569 -9.34 -2.21 -37.63
C GLU A 569 -8.73 -3.45 -36.99
N GLU A 570 -7.65 -3.27 -36.20
CA GLU A 570 -7.00 -4.38 -35.49
C GLU A 570 -7.88 -4.96 -34.40
N GLY A 571 -8.52 -4.10 -33.59
CA GLY A 571 -9.47 -4.53 -32.56
C GLY A 571 -10.67 -5.27 -33.16
N ARG A 572 -11.18 -4.82 -34.32
CA ARG A 572 -12.28 -5.48 -35.05
C ARG A 572 -11.84 -6.86 -35.56
N ALA A 573 -10.69 -6.96 -36.22
CA ALA A 573 -10.18 -8.23 -36.73
C ALA A 573 -10.03 -9.26 -35.60
N MET A 574 -9.49 -8.83 -34.45
CA MET A 574 -9.34 -9.67 -33.27
C MET A 574 -10.70 -10.08 -32.68
N LEU A 575 -11.69 -9.17 -32.62
CA LEU A 575 -13.04 -9.45 -32.16
C LEU A 575 -13.73 -10.48 -33.09
N ASP A 576 -13.65 -10.30 -34.39
CA ASP A 576 -14.24 -11.21 -35.38
C ASP A 576 -13.61 -12.60 -35.31
N ASP A 577 -12.29 -12.69 -35.07
CA ASP A 577 -11.61 -13.96 -34.84
C ASP A 577 -12.04 -14.61 -33.53
N PHE A 578 -12.13 -13.82 -32.45
CA PHE A 578 -12.60 -14.28 -31.15
C PHE A 578 -14.04 -14.83 -31.23
N LEU A 579 -14.94 -14.15 -31.94
CA LEU A 579 -16.33 -14.57 -32.07
C LEU A 579 -16.49 -15.89 -32.86
N ARG A 580 -15.52 -16.23 -33.73
CA ARG A 580 -15.48 -17.54 -34.41
C ARG A 580 -14.91 -18.67 -33.55
N SER A 581 -14.22 -18.33 -32.47
CA SER A 581 -13.61 -19.32 -31.57
C SER A 581 -14.63 -19.94 -30.61
N PRO A 582 -14.39 -21.14 -30.10
CA PRO A 582 -15.22 -21.76 -29.07
C PRO A 582 -15.29 -20.95 -27.77
N ASP A 583 -14.26 -20.11 -27.48
CA ASP A 583 -14.17 -19.29 -26.30
C ASP A 583 -15.24 -18.20 -26.24
N SER A 584 -15.77 -17.77 -27.41
CA SER A 584 -16.81 -16.76 -27.51
C SER A 584 -18.13 -17.15 -26.80
N ALA A 585 -18.43 -18.45 -26.74
CA ALA A 585 -19.62 -18.93 -26.05
C ALA A 585 -19.58 -18.67 -24.54
N ARG A 586 -18.39 -18.60 -23.97
CA ARG A 586 -18.11 -18.33 -22.54
C ARG A 586 -17.83 -16.87 -22.23
N ALA A 587 -17.74 -16.01 -23.27
CA ALA A 587 -17.45 -14.59 -23.10
C ALA A 587 -18.51 -13.90 -22.23
N PRO A 588 -18.12 -13.10 -21.25
CA PRO A 588 -19.05 -12.23 -20.53
C PRO A 588 -19.76 -11.30 -21.51
N ARG A 589 -21.08 -11.32 -21.55
CA ARG A 589 -21.92 -10.47 -22.42
C ARG A 589 -21.60 -8.98 -22.22
N TYR A 590 -21.21 -8.65 -21.02
CA TYR A 590 -20.73 -7.35 -20.62
C TYR A 590 -19.52 -6.86 -21.47
N ASN A 591 -18.52 -7.72 -21.67
CA ASN A 591 -17.33 -7.37 -22.47
C ASN A 591 -17.70 -7.11 -23.93
N LEU A 592 -18.61 -7.92 -24.49
CA LEU A 592 -19.11 -7.73 -25.87
C LEU A 592 -19.83 -6.38 -26.02
N ALA A 593 -20.63 -5.98 -25.02
CA ALA A 593 -21.27 -4.68 -25.00
C ALA A 593 -20.24 -3.52 -25.06
N ILE A 594 -19.14 -3.64 -24.30
CA ILE A 594 -18.02 -2.66 -24.30
C ILE A 594 -17.34 -2.62 -25.67
N PHE A 595 -17.02 -3.75 -26.27
CA PHE A 595 -16.32 -3.80 -27.56
C PHE A 595 -17.12 -3.13 -28.66
N TYR A 596 -18.41 -3.40 -28.74
CA TYR A 596 -19.28 -2.74 -29.72
C TYR A 596 -19.53 -1.27 -29.41
N ALA A 597 -19.56 -0.88 -28.14
CA ALA A 597 -19.62 0.52 -27.74
C ALA A 597 -18.39 1.32 -28.23
N GLN A 598 -17.18 0.76 -28.07
CA GLN A 598 -15.94 1.38 -28.52
C GLN A 598 -15.79 1.40 -30.04
N LEU A 599 -16.36 0.43 -30.75
CA LEU A 599 -16.48 0.43 -32.21
C LEU A 599 -17.48 1.46 -32.72
N GLY A 600 -18.30 2.04 -31.85
CA GLY A 600 -19.37 2.96 -32.24
C GLY A 600 -20.64 2.29 -32.73
N GLU A 601 -20.73 0.95 -32.65
CA GLU A 601 -21.88 0.14 -33.06
C GLU A 601 -22.90 0.05 -31.92
N ARG A 602 -23.58 1.19 -31.66
CA ARG A 602 -24.47 1.34 -30.50
C ARG A 602 -25.58 0.30 -30.43
N ASP A 603 -26.17 -0.06 -31.57
CA ASP A 603 -27.30 -1.01 -31.60
C ASP A 603 -26.84 -2.37 -31.08
N ARG A 604 -25.71 -2.90 -31.59
CA ARG A 604 -25.10 -4.13 -31.10
C ARG A 604 -24.67 -4.04 -29.64
N ALA A 605 -24.11 -2.88 -29.23
CA ALA A 605 -23.76 -2.68 -27.83
C ALA A 605 -24.96 -2.82 -26.90
N PHE A 606 -26.13 -2.25 -27.26
CA PHE A 606 -27.37 -2.38 -26.50
C PHE A 606 -27.99 -3.79 -26.55
N GLU A 607 -27.86 -4.50 -27.66
CA GLU A 607 -28.26 -5.91 -27.76
C GLU A 607 -27.48 -6.72 -26.68
N TRP A 608 -26.14 -6.68 -26.70
CA TRP A 608 -25.32 -7.38 -25.74
C TRP A 608 -25.50 -6.90 -24.31
N MET A 609 -25.69 -5.60 -24.08
CA MET A 609 -26.00 -5.05 -22.77
C MET A 609 -27.30 -5.66 -22.21
N GLY A 610 -28.32 -5.89 -23.07
CA GLY A 610 -29.58 -6.54 -22.69
C GLY A 610 -29.44 -8.00 -22.30
N GLU A 611 -28.42 -8.68 -22.81
CA GLU A 611 -28.11 -10.10 -22.52
C GLU A 611 -27.23 -10.27 -21.25
N VAL A 612 -26.80 -9.18 -20.61
CA VAL A 612 -26.02 -9.25 -19.37
C VAL A 612 -26.86 -9.91 -18.27
N HIS A 613 -26.26 -10.87 -17.57
CA HIS A 613 -26.91 -11.48 -16.41
C HIS A 613 -27.06 -10.44 -15.30
N PRO A 614 -28.26 -10.14 -14.80
CA PRO A 614 -28.54 -9.01 -13.95
C PRO A 614 -28.25 -9.29 -12.46
N ASN A 615 -27.06 -9.83 -12.14
CA ASN A 615 -26.64 -9.89 -10.75
C ASN A 615 -26.20 -8.48 -10.24
N PRO A 616 -26.18 -8.25 -8.93
CA PRO A 616 -25.87 -6.93 -8.37
C PRO A 616 -24.52 -6.38 -8.82
N TYR A 617 -23.49 -7.23 -8.93
CA TYR A 617 -22.17 -6.81 -9.38
C TYR A 617 -22.18 -6.31 -10.82
N ASN A 618 -22.80 -7.06 -11.75
CA ASN A 618 -22.91 -6.67 -13.15
C ASN A 618 -23.75 -5.38 -13.33
N LEU A 619 -24.80 -5.20 -12.53
CA LEU A 619 -25.59 -3.98 -12.54
C LEU A 619 -24.75 -2.78 -12.10
N SER A 620 -23.90 -2.94 -11.11
CA SER A 620 -22.97 -1.89 -10.66
C SER A 620 -21.87 -1.61 -11.68
N MET A 621 -21.36 -2.66 -12.35
CA MET A 621 -20.44 -2.49 -13.48
C MET A 621 -21.09 -1.63 -14.58
N LEU A 622 -22.30 -1.95 -15.02
CA LEU A 622 -23.03 -1.16 -16.00
C LEU A 622 -23.21 0.31 -15.55
N LYS A 623 -23.42 0.54 -14.25
CA LYS A 623 -23.60 1.88 -13.70
C LYS A 623 -22.32 2.71 -13.67
N PHE A 624 -21.20 2.10 -13.30
CA PHE A 624 -20.01 2.86 -12.91
C PHE A 624 -18.86 2.75 -13.89
N ASP A 625 -18.78 1.70 -14.71
CA ASP A 625 -17.65 1.48 -15.60
C ASP A 625 -17.47 2.64 -16.61
N PRO A 626 -16.30 3.29 -16.61
CA PRO A 626 -15.98 4.37 -17.55
C PRO A 626 -16.03 3.93 -19.02
N GLN A 627 -15.81 2.65 -19.32
CA GLN A 627 -15.78 2.13 -20.69
C GLN A 627 -17.14 2.24 -21.39
N LEU A 628 -18.23 2.39 -20.63
CA LEU A 628 -19.59 2.57 -21.14
C LEU A 628 -20.04 4.05 -21.19
N ASP A 629 -19.18 5.01 -20.85
CA ASP A 629 -19.55 6.43 -20.81
C ASP A 629 -20.06 6.95 -22.15
N GLY A 630 -19.53 6.42 -23.27
CA GLY A 630 -20.00 6.75 -24.62
C GLY A 630 -21.47 6.36 -24.93
N LEU A 631 -22.06 5.44 -24.13
CA LEU A 631 -23.45 5.02 -24.26
C LEU A 631 -24.40 5.73 -23.28
N ARG A 632 -23.89 6.39 -22.22
CA ARG A 632 -24.73 6.92 -21.13
C ARG A 632 -25.69 8.01 -21.55
N ALA A 633 -25.32 8.82 -22.55
CA ALA A 633 -26.16 9.87 -23.09
C ALA A 633 -27.31 9.34 -23.97
N ASP A 634 -27.26 8.07 -24.40
CA ASP A 634 -28.33 7.47 -25.20
C ASP A 634 -29.51 7.06 -24.30
N PRO A 635 -30.75 7.48 -24.61
CA PRO A 635 -31.94 7.14 -23.79
C PRO A 635 -32.12 5.64 -23.54
N ARG A 636 -31.66 4.79 -24.47
CA ARG A 636 -31.71 3.33 -24.35
C ARG A 636 -30.88 2.80 -23.19
N PHE A 637 -29.81 3.51 -22.78
CA PHE A 637 -28.97 3.07 -21.66
C PHE A 637 -29.77 2.95 -20.37
N GLY A 638 -30.45 4.03 -19.98
CA GLY A 638 -31.30 4.02 -18.79
C GLY A 638 -32.47 3.04 -18.88
N ALA A 639 -33.07 2.89 -20.07
CA ALA A 639 -34.15 1.93 -20.28
C ALA A 639 -33.68 0.48 -20.13
N THR A 640 -32.53 0.12 -20.71
CA THR A 640 -31.94 -1.22 -20.59
C THR A 640 -31.56 -1.54 -19.16
N LEU A 641 -30.92 -0.58 -18.45
CA LEU A 641 -30.55 -0.76 -17.05
C LEU A 641 -31.77 -1.03 -16.15
N ARG A 642 -32.85 -0.21 -16.28
CA ARG A 642 -34.10 -0.44 -15.54
C ARG A 642 -34.70 -1.81 -15.82
N ARG A 643 -34.74 -2.25 -17.10
CA ARG A 643 -35.24 -3.58 -17.47
C ARG A 643 -34.42 -4.70 -16.81
N LEU A 644 -33.07 -4.54 -16.73
CA LEU A 644 -32.22 -5.51 -16.07
C LEU A 644 -32.45 -5.52 -14.55
N GLU A 645 -32.61 -4.36 -13.92
CA GLU A 645 -32.95 -4.24 -12.49
C GLU A 645 -34.30 -4.89 -12.16
N GLU A 646 -35.31 -4.71 -13.02
CA GLU A 646 -36.63 -5.36 -12.88
C GLU A 646 -36.50 -6.88 -13.04
N ARG A 647 -35.69 -7.36 -13.98
CA ARG A 647 -35.41 -8.79 -14.16
C ARG A 647 -34.71 -9.35 -12.93
N ALA A 648 -33.69 -8.67 -12.38
CA ALA A 648 -33.03 -9.06 -11.14
C ALA A 648 -34.00 -9.22 -9.97
N ARG A 649 -34.95 -8.29 -9.81
CA ARG A 649 -35.96 -8.36 -8.74
C ARG A 649 -36.95 -9.54 -8.93
N ARG A 650 -37.30 -9.90 -10.17
CA ARG A 650 -38.17 -11.04 -10.46
C ARG A 650 -37.49 -12.39 -10.24
N ASP A 651 -36.21 -12.46 -10.60
CA ASP A 651 -35.43 -13.71 -10.54
C ASP A 651 -34.96 -14.03 -9.11
N ALA A 652 -34.90 -13.04 -8.23
CA ALA A 652 -34.45 -13.17 -6.83
C ALA A 652 -35.24 -14.22 -5.99
N PRO A 653 -36.58 -14.35 -6.08
CA PRO A 653 -37.32 -15.36 -5.34
C PRO A 653 -37.11 -16.79 -5.82
N HIS A 654 -36.70 -17.00 -7.08
CA HIS A 654 -36.54 -18.33 -7.69
C HIS A 654 -35.14 -18.93 -7.49
N ALA A 655 -34.12 -18.10 -7.22
CA ALA A 655 -32.77 -18.57 -6.96
C ALA A 655 -32.65 -19.40 -5.67
N ILE A 656 -33.54 -19.17 -4.70
CA ILE A 656 -33.57 -19.89 -3.41
C ILE A 656 -34.14 -21.31 -3.54
N ARG A 657 -34.90 -21.63 -4.62
CA ARG A 657 -35.57 -22.92 -4.79
C ARG A 657 -34.84 -23.95 -5.67
N ASN A 658 -33.81 -23.52 -6.40
CA ASN A 658 -33.09 -24.35 -7.38
C ASN A 658 -31.60 -24.57 -7.09
N GLN A 659 -31.15 -24.30 -5.88
CA GLN A 659 -29.84 -24.67 -5.33
C GLN A 659 -30.04 -25.49 -4.05
#